data_ff33bbdf98fef73fcd7903b36a4ac5b5
#
_entry.id   ff33bbdf98fef73fcd7903b36a4ac5b5
#
_cell.length_a   1.000
_cell.length_b   1.000
_cell.length_c   1.000
_cell.angle_alpha   90.00
_cell.angle_beta   90.00
_cell.angle_gamma   90.00
#
_symmetry.space_group_name_H-M   'P 1'
#
loop_
_entity.id
_entity.type
_entity.pdbx_description
1 polymer ?
#
loop_
_entity_poly.entity_id
_entity_poly.type
_entity_poly.pdbx_seq_one_letter_code
_entity_poly.pdbx_strand_id
1 'polypeptide(L)'
;AVGLAGSVWGLRMGLAAAGLTSLLLFFQGAMDPSSLAALLLAALLAHQVGESLRQAHRRAKYLAHTHRLLAEALEALPKAQNREELLKSLPERLARLGERGHVGVWVPERQGLRLLAAHPSLSVETIPYGGVVGRAYREGRPVYVPDVRRDPDYIAPPDHKALAELALPLRERGEVVAVLNLERNRPFPEELREGLERFAQAVSLQLSRLADEEERRLVAELSLALQSASRLEEAAAKALALLVRVLGLEAGAFWEVRGARMVSLAAHGVEEPALRKVLEEGLPYGVGLAWQVYETRSPLFTARYAEEDRVVPALKALDWRTFAALPVPTPGAPRARRIFVVGQRAERLWRRSEVDLLLLACRTLGLGLERLTEKARHEAVNRIFLELLEKPPEELYGHILEEAIRQVPGAEAGSLLVWEDGAYRYKAAFGYDLEGLKALAFTREDQLKWYGLGEEKARQGEPRLLSVEERPIAEISHETAPPEVIDAAGKAQEIQANLCLPIPYKGEVLAYLNLENLHDPKAFGEDSLEAARFFATPLATLLHESRTRKLLEEAALTDPLTGLPNRRAFDRFLEEELKRAERYGYPLALAVMDLKGFKQVHDRLGHAVGDLALMKVAEALQREKRNGDRIFRWGGDEFAALFPHTGKEGALKAAFRYARAIEAPCSEGLCL
;
A
#
# COMPACT_ATOMS: atom_id res chain seq x y z
N ALA A 1 69.00 5.58 -17.94
CA ALA A 1 68.88 6.64 -16.93
C ALA A 1 70.22 6.83 -16.15
N VAL A 2 70.85 5.75 -15.71
CA VAL A 2 72.16 5.80 -14.97
C VAL A 2 73.29 6.29 -15.84
N GLY A 3 73.31 5.93 -17.14
CA GLY A 3 74.32 6.40 -18.11
C GLY A 3 74.19 7.89 -18.44
N LEU A 4 72.98 8.44 -18.53
CA LEU A 4 72.73 9.88 -18.77
C LEU A 4 73.09 10.75 -17.55
N ALA A 5 72.82 10.27 -16.33
CA ALA A 5 73.18 11.00 -15.10
C ALA A 5 74.72 11.11 -14.92
N GLY A 6 75.44 10.00 -15.19
CA GLY A 6 76.90 9.98 -15.16
C GLY A 6 77.54 10.92 -16.21
N SER A 7 76.98 10.94 -17.42
CA SER A 7 77.46 11.84 -18.50
C SER A 7 77.26 13.36 -18.24
N VAL A 8 76.16 13.72 -17.57
CA VAL A 8 75.85 15.11 -17.20
C VAL A 8 76.77 15.61 -16.08
N TRP A 9 77.17 14.76 -15.11
CA TRP A 9 78.18 15.13 -14.10
C TRP A 9 79.56 15.28 -14.71
N GLY A 10 79.92 14.36 -15.60
CA GLY A 10 81.18 14.45 -16.35
C GLY A 10 81.24 15.72 -17.25
N LEU A 11 80.10 16.07 -17.89
CA LEU A 11 79.98 17.26 -18.70
C LEU A 11 80.15 18.55 -17.88
N ARG A 12 79.58 18.59 -16.66
CA ARG A 12 79.77 19.79 -15.76
C ARG A 12 81.22 19.97 -15.32
N MET A 13 81.82 18.93 -14.92
CA MET A 13 83.22 18.95 -14.53
C MET A 13 84.15 19.30 -15.73
N GLY A 14 83.82 18.71 -16.89
CA GLY A 14 84.51 19.02 -18.14
C GLY A 14 84.32 20.45 -18.60
N LEU A 15 83.14 20.99 -18.54
CA LEU A 15 82.85 22.39 -18.92
C LEU A 15 83.45 23.40 -17.92
N ALA A 16 83.43 23.07 -16.61
CA ALA A 16 84.09 23.91 -15.60
C ALA A 16 85.61 23.91 -15.78
N ALA A 17 86.21 22.74 -16.05
CA ALA A 17 87.63 22.60 -16.34
C ALA A 17 88.05 23.36 -17.66
N ALA A 18 87.22 23.16 -18.72
CA ALA A 18 87.42 23.89 -19.99
C ALA A 18 87.29 25.39 -19.82
N GLY A 19 86.31 25.87 -19.02
CA GLY A 19 86.20 27.31 -18.71
C GLY A 19 87.36 27.87 -17.94
N LEU A 20 87.90 27.17 -16.96
CA LEU A 20 89.06 27.54 -16.20
C LEU A 20 90.29 27.53 -17.06
N THR A 21 90.48 26.52 -17.90
CA THR A 21 91.59 26.41 -18.84
C THR A 21 91.53 27.54 -19.87
N SER A 22 90.38 27.87 -20.41
CA SER A 22 90.18 28.98 -21.37
C SER A 22 90.44 30.35 -20.74
N LEU A 23 90.06 30.51 -19.47
CA LEU A 23 90.36 31.72 -18.70
C LEU A 23 91.88 31.93 -18.46
N LEU A 24 92.59 30.83 -18.13
CA LEU A 24 94.03 30.79 -17.97
C LEU A 24 94.76 31.12 -19.29
N LEU A 25 94.35 30.53 -20.43
CA LEU A 25 94.86 30.79 -21.74
C LEU A 25 94.62 32.21 -22.18
N PHE A 26 93.51 32.83 -21.81
CA PHE A 26 93.23 34.27 -22.06
C PHE A 26 94.18 35.17 -21.27
N PHE A 27 94.39 34.88 -19.97
CA PHE A 27 95.30 35.66 -19.14
C PHE A 27 96.79 35.47 -19.56
N GLN A 28 97.13 34.39 -20.24
CA GLN A 28 98.46 34.20 -20.85
C GLN A 28 98.63 34.81 -22.23
N GLY A 29 97.59 35.50 -22.74
CA GLY A 29 97.66 36.15 -24.08
C GLY A 29 97.52 35.15 -25.26
N ALA A 30 97.20 33.87 -25.00
CA ALA A 30 97.09 32.82 -26.00
C ALA A 30 95.70 32.69 -26.61
N MET A 31 94.76 33.54 -26.19
CA MET A 31 93.35 33.48 -26.67
C MET A 31 92.83 34.93 -26.85
N ASP A 32 92.12 35.16 -27.96
CA ASP A 32 91.51 36.48 -28.24
C ASP A 32 90.18 36.64 -27.48
N PRO A 33 89.72 37.86 -27.21
CA PRO A 33 88.49 38.12 -26.44
C PRO A 33 87.23 37.54 -27.07
N SER A 34 87.14 37.40 -28.37
CA SER A 34 85.92 36.84 -29.05
C SER A 34 85.83 35.35 -28.91
N SER A 35 86.94 34.62 -28.94
CA SER A 35 87.01 33.20 -28.68
C SER A 35 86.66 32.83 -27.22
N LEU A 36 87.13 33.65 -26.25
CA LEU A 36 86.75 33.49 -24.84
C LEU A 36 85.29 33.74 -24.62
N ALA A 37 84.74 34.82 -25.24
CA ALA A 37 83.29 35.09 -25.14
C ALA A 37 82.43 33.98 -25.74
N ALA A 38 82.81 33.39 -26.89
CA ALA A 38 82.13 32.28 -27.52
C ALA A 38 82.15 31.02 -26.66
N LEU A 39 83.26 30.70 -26.01
CA LEU A 39 83.42 29.58 -25.13
C LEU A 39 82.63 29.73 -23.82
N LEU A 40 82.57 30.94 -23.24
CA LEU A 40 81.77 31.22 -22.05
C LEU A 40 80.27 31.14 -22.38
N LEU A 41 79.83 31.66 -23.54
CA LEU A 41 78.46 31.55 -24.01
C LEU A 41 78.09 30.10 -24.25
N ALA A 42 78.91 29.28 -24.87
CA ALA A 42 78.70 27.86 -25.08
C ALA A 42 78.57 27.09 -23.74
N ALA A 43 79.43 27.39 -22.75
CA ALA A 43 79.39 26.82 -21.41
C ALA A 43 78.12 27.21 -20.68
N LEU A 44 77.64 28.45 -20.81
CA LEU A 44 76.45 28.97 -20.21
C LEU A 44 75.18 28.29 -20.83
N LEU A 45 75.16 28.17 -22.17
CA LEU A 45 74.13 27.47 -22.90
C LEU A 45 74.08 25.97 -22.54
N ALA A 46 75.25 25.29 -22.47
CA ALA A 46 75.36 23.91 -22.06
C ALA A 46 74.88 23.68 -20.61
N HIS A 47 75.21 24.62 -19.71
CA HIS A 47 74.72 24.64 -18.35
C HIS A 47 73.20 24.77 -18.31
N GLN A 48 72.63 25.71 -19.05
CA GLN A 48 71.19 25.99 -19.11
C GLN A 48 70.41 24.80 -19.72
N VAL A 49 70.93 24.20 -20.79
CA VAL A 49 70.37 22.97 -21.38
C VAL A 49 70.44 21.81 -20.40
N GLY A 50 71.60 21.65 -19.73
CA GLY A 50 71.74 20.61 -18.70
C GLY A 50 70.81 20.76 -17.51
N GLU A 51 70.57 22.02 -17.07
CA GLU A 51 69.55 22.27 -16.02
C GLU A 51 68.11 21.95 -16.50
N SER A 52 67.80 22.39 -17.72
CA SER A 52 66.49 22.15 -18.34
C SER A 52 66.26 20.66 -18.52
N LEU A 53 67.23 19.87 -18.97
CA LEU A 53 67.15 18.43 -19.10
C LEU A 53 66.97 17.73 -17.72
N ARG A 54 67.66 18.17 -16.68
CA ARG A 54 67.49 17.65 -15.32
C ARG A 54 66.13 17.98 -14.77
N GLN A 55 65.63 19.17 -14.97
CA GLN A 55 64.28 19.57 -14.58
C GLN A 55 63.25 18.73 -15.32
N ALA A 56 63.36 18.56 -16.62
CA ALA A 56 62.49 17.72 -17.43
C ALA A 56 62.51 16.26 -16.96
N HIS A 57 63.70 15.69 -16.68
CA HIS A 57 63.83 14.33 -16.16
C HIS A 57 63.21 14.18 -14.76
N ARG A 58 63.42 15.12 -13.86
CA ARG A 58 62.80 15.12 -12.53
C ARG A 58 61.28 15.21 -12.64
N ARG A 59 60.77 16.08 -13.53
CA ARG A 59 59.33 16.24 -13.81
C ARG A 59 58.74 14.96 -14.38
N ALA A 60 59.40 14.35 -15.37
CA ALA A 60 58.96 13.09 -15.96
C ALA A 60 58.91 11.94 -14.92
N LYS A 61 59.91 11.84 -14.05
CA LYS A 61 59.95 10.85 -12.97
C LYS A 61 58.87 11.09 -11.93
N TYR A 62 58.62 12.35 -11.58
CA TYR A 62 57.52 12.71 -10.68
C TYR A 62 56.16 12.36 -11.27
N LEU A 63 55.93 12.72 -12.55
CA LEU A 63 54.70 12.42 -13.26
C LEU A 63 54.44 10.90 -13.35
N ALA A 64 55.47 10.13 -13.74
CA ALA A 64 55.38 8.68 -13.81
C ALA A 64 55.04 8.07 -12.45
N HIS A 65 55.61 8.54 -11.35
CA HIS A 65 55.28 8.09 -10.00
C HIS A 65 53.83 8.47 -9.59
N THR A 66 53.43 9.70 -9.87
CA THR A 66 52.07 10.19 -9.59
C THR A 66 51.02 9.40 -10.37
N HIS A 67 51.26 9.20 -11.68
CA HIS A 67 50.34 8.39 -12.51
C HIS A 67 50.21 6.98 -12.00
N ARG A 68 51.33 6.37 -11.55
CA ARG A 68 51.31 5.02 -10.97
C ARG A 68 50.45 4.95 -9.69
N LEU A 69 50.61 5.91 -8.76
CA LEU A 69 49.82 5.97 -7.52
C LEU A 69 48.35 6.17 -7.78
N LEU A 70 48.01 7.07 -8.74
CA LEU A 70 46.62 7.27 -9.14
C LEU A 70 46.01 6.01 -9.80
N ALA A 71 46.76 5.31 -10.64
CA ALA A 71 46.35 4.06 -11.25
C ALA A 71 46.10 2.99 -10.21
N GLU A 72 47.02 2.79 -9.24
CA GLU A 72 46.83 1.87 -8.12
C GLU A 72 45.58 2.19 -7.28
N ALA A 73 45.33 3.50 -7.04
CA ALA A 73 44.13 3.94 -6.33
C ALA A 73 42.84 3.70 -7.14
N LEU A 74 42.87 3.90 -8.47
CA LEU A 74 41.73 3.63 -9.38
C LEU A 74 41.41 2.14 -9.47
N GLU A 75 42.42 1.27 -9.59
CA GLU A 75 42.23 -0.19 -9.63
C GLU A 75 41.60 -0.74 -8.36
N ALA A 76 41.73 -0.03 -7.26
CA ALA A 76 41.17 -0.45 -5.99
C ALA A 76 39.71 0.02 -5.75
N LEU A 77 39.18 0.98 -6.55
CA LEU A 77 37.80 1.49 -6.38
C LEU A 77 36.72 0.40 -6.51
N PRO A 78 36.76 -0.51 -7.52
CA PRO A 78 35.74 -1.54 -7.68
C PRO A 78 35.68 -2.58 -6.55
N LYS A 79 36.71 -2.63 -5.67
CA LYS A 79 36.78 -3.60 -4.56
C LYS A 79 35.95 -3.20 -3.34
N ALA A 80 35.54 -1.94 -3.25
CA ALA A 80 34.70 -1.44 -2.17
C ALA A 80 33.29 -2.05 -2.29
N GLN A 81 32.80 -2.63 -1.20
CA GLN A 81 31.50 -3.30 -1.16
C GLN A 81 30.33 -2.33 -0.91
N ASN A 82 30.63 -1.19 -0.31
CA ASN A 82 29.64 -0.15 -0.01
C ASN A 82 30.26 1.27 -0.07
N ARG A 83 29.38 2.25 -0.05
CA ARG A 83 29.73 3.68 -0.12
C ARG A 83 30.65 4.12 1.01
N GLU A 84 30.37 3.71 2.23
CA GLU A 84 31.12 4.16 3.40
C GLU A 84 32.56 3.61 3.38
N GLU A 85 32.72 2.37 3.03
CA GLU A 85 34.05 1.72 2.83
C GLU A 85 34.84 2.42 1.74
N LEU A 86 34.19 2.74 0.59
CA LEU A 86 34.82 3.47 -0.49
C LEU A 86 35.36 4.81 0.01
N LEU A 87 34.50 5.64 0.60
CA LEU A 87 34.86 6.98 1.05
C LEU A 87 35.92 6.97 2.15
N LYS A 88 35.82 6.08 3.15
CA LYS A 88 36.79 5.93 4.23
C LYS A 88 38.18 5.47 3.75
N SER A 89 38.24 4.73 2.66
CA SER A 89 39.51 4.24 2.11
C SER A 89 40.30 5.28 1.31
N LEU A 90 39.66 6.36 0.83
CA LEU A 90 40.30 7.35 -0.06
C LEU A 90 41.50 8.06 0.57
N PRO A 91 41.46 8.56 1.84
CA PRO A 91 42.58 9.28 2.44
C PRO A 91 43.86 8.45 2.50
N GLU A 92 43.78 7.19 2.93
CA GLU A 92 44.94 6.30 3.01
C GLU A 92 45.53 6.00 1.63
N ARG A 93 44.68 5.76 0.62
CA ARG A 93 45.11 5.51 -0.77
C ARG A 93 45.84 6.69 -1.41
N LEU A 94 45.40 7.90 -1.08
CA LEU A 94 45.97 9.11 -1.64
C LEU A 94 47.05 9.77 -0.74
N ALA A 95 47.30 9.24 0.44
CA ALA A 95 48.24 9.76 1.42
C ALA A 95 49.64 10.08 0.83
N ARG A 96 50.12 9.18 -0.03
CA ARG A 96 51.44 9.33 -0.69
C ARG A 96 51.49 10.50 -1.70
N LEU A 97 50.34 10.95 -2.23
CA LEU A 97 50.23 12.11 -3.13
C LEU A 97 50.21 13.42 -2.35
N GLY A 98 49.82 13.40 -1.08
CA GLY A 98 49.78 14.55 -0.18
C GLY A 98 51.16 15.08 0.22
N GLU A 99 52.24 14.31 0.06
CA GLU A 99 53.67 14.74 0.32
C GLU A 99 53.82 15.50 1.64
N ARG A 100 53.52 14.91 2.78
CA ARG A 100 53.48 15.51 4.13
C ARG A 100 52.31 16.50 4.35
N GLY A 101 51.30 16.51 3.49
CA GLY A 101 50.05 17.20 3.69
C GLY A 101 48.96 16.27 4.25
N HIS A 102 47.73 16.76 4.28
CA HIS A 102 46.56 15.98 4.68
C HIS A 102 45.67 15.61 3.50
N VAL A 103 45.05 14.43 3.59
CA VAL A 103 43.95 14.05 2.72
C VAL A 103 42.76 13.73 3.61
N GLY A 104 41.64 14.42 3.39
CA GLY A 104 40.42 14.22 4.16
C GLY A 104 39.21 14.04 3.27
N VAL A 105 38.21 13.28 3.75
CA VAL A 105 36.89 13.15 3.15
C VAL A 105 35.87 13.75 4.09
N TRP A 106 35.17 14.76 3.59
CA TRP A 106 34.15 15.51 4.33
C TRP A 106 32.76 15.20 3.79
N VAL A 107 31.81 14.92 4.68
CA VAL A 107 30.42 14.64 4.33
C VAL A 107 29.49 15.73 4.87
N PRO A 108 28.41 16.07 4.17
CA PRO A 108 27.50 17.10 4.63
C PRO A 108 26.74 16.68 5.88
N GLU A 109 26.66 17.60 6.83
CA GLU A 109 25.75 17.61 7.97
C GLU A 109 24.99 18.93 8.00
N ARG A 110 24.02 19.06 8.89
CA ARG A 110 23.12 20.22 8.90
C ARG A 110 23.82 21.58 9.07
N GLN A 111 24.82 21.67 9.94
CA GLN A 111 25.48 22.94 10.27
C GLN A 111 26.85 23.11 9.60
N GLY A 112 27.27 22.15 8.78
CA GLY A 112 28.59 22.16 8.15
C GLY A 112 28.92 20.82 7.50
N LEU A 113 30.22 20.57 7.42
CA LEU A 113 30.78 19.35 6.87
C LEU A 113 31.48 18.58 7.99
N ARG A 114 31.15 17.28 8.17
CA ARG A 114 31.80 16.40 9.14
C ARG A 114 32.92 15.63 8.46
N LEU A 115 34.02 15.49 9.17
CA LEU A 115 35.12 14.64 8.72
C LEU A 115 34.72 13.15 8.84
N LEU A 116 34.72 12.47 7.69
CA LEU A 116 34.42 11.03 7.64
C LEU A 116 35.70 10.20 7.84
N ALA A 117 36.80 10.62 7.22
CA ALA A 117 38.12 9.99 7.33
C ALA A 117 39.22 10.98 6.92
N ALA A 118 40.40 10.84 7.51
CA ALA A 118 41.59 11.60 7.12
C ALA A 118 42.87 10.81 7.30
N HIS A 119 43.90 11.16 6.50
CA HIS A 119 45.25 10.64 6.68
C HIS A 119 46.28 11.78 6.45
N PRO A 120 47.16 12.07 7.41
CA PRO A 120 47.12 11.67 8.81
C PRO A 120 45.80 12.13 9.50
N SER A 121 45.48 11.58 10.65
CA SER A 121 44.26 11.96 11.42
C SER A 121 44.28 13.46 11.75
N LEU A 122 43.10 14.09 11.68
CA LEU A 122 42.86 15.46 12.08
C LEU A 122 42.13 15.54 13.39
N SER A 123 42.43 16.56 14.19
CA SER A 123 41.72 16.83 15.45
C SER A 123 40.37 17.53 15.26
N VAL A 124 40.02 17.95 14.04
CA VAL A 124 38.80 18.69 13.70
C VAL A 124 37.74 17.67 13.23
N GLU A 125 36.62 17.62 13.92
CA GLU A 125 35.52 16.71 13.56
C GLU A 125 34.51 17.35 12.59
N THR A 126 34.28 18.67 12.71
CA THR A 126 33.33 19.41 11.88
C THR A 126 33.86 20.77 11.49
N ILE A 127 33.51 21.21 10.28
CA ILE A 127 33.80 22.55 9.76
C ILE A 127 32.49 23.18 9.25
N PRO A 128 32.35 24.54 9.32
CA PRO A 128 31.18 25.19 8.73
C PRO A 128 31.20 25.03 7.20
N TYR A 129 30.08 25.35 6.56
CA TYR A 129 29.99 25.38 5.09
C TYR A 129 30.84 26.46 4.42
N GLY A 130 31.62 27.24 5.18
CA GLY A 130 32.67 28.16 4.71
C GLY A 130 33.92 27.44 4.22
N GLY A 131 34.97 28.21 3.96
CA GLY A 131 36.27 27.67 3.57
C GLY A 131 36.33 27.07 2.15
N VAL A 132 37.47 26.49 1.83
CA VAL A 132 37.75 25.89 0.50
C VAL A 132 36.88 24.65 0.29
N VAL A 133 36.79 23.78 1.30
CA VAL A 133 35.93 22.55 1.28
C VAL A 133 34.47 22.91 1.13
N GLY A 134 34.00 23.90 1.90
CA GLY A 134 32.59 24.33 1.84
C GLY A 134 32.22 24.97 0.50
N ARG A 135 33.15 25.70 -0.12
CA ARG A 135 32.96 26.22 -1.49
C ARG A 135 32.83 25.09 -2.51
N ALA A 136 33.71 24.10 -2.47
CA ALA A 136 33.65 22.96 -3.38
C ALA A 136 32.33 22.18 -3.23
N TYR A 137 31.81 22.07 -2.02
CA TYR A 137 30.49 21.44 -1.75
C TYR A 137 29.36 22.28 -2.37
N ARG A 138 29.28 23.59 -2.05
CA ARG A 138 28.17 24.44 -2.51
C ARG A 138 28.14 24.66 -4.02
N GLU A 139 29.37 24.89 -4.61
CA GLU A 139 29.50 25.18 -6.04
C GLU A 139 29.49 23.91 -6.90
N GLY A 140 29.74 22.77 -6.27
CA GLY A 140 29.78 21.46 -6.94
C GLY A 140 30.90 21.36 -7.96
N ARG A 141 31.97 22.19 -7.88
CA ARG A 141 33.11 22.16 -8.77
C ARG A 141 34.42 22.12 -7.99
N PRO A 142 35.52 21.61 -8.59
CA PRO A 142 36.82 21.66 -7.96
C PRO A 142 37.20 23.09 -7.55
N VAL A 143 37.73 23.24 -6.34
CA VAL A 143 38.24 24.49 -5.81
C VAL A 143 39.73 24.30 -5.48
N TYR A 144 40.59 25.09 -6.13
CA TYR A 144 42.03 25.09 -5.91
C TYR A 144 42.50 26.40 -5.36
N VAL A 145 43.26 26.40 -4.26
CA VAL A 145 43.89 27.56 -3.64
C VAL A 145 45.40 27.33 -3.59
N PRO A 146 46.18 28.03 -4.41
CA PRO A 146 47.63 27.82 -4.49
C PRO A 146 48.43 28.37 -3.28
N ASP A 147 47.85 29.34 -2.55
CA ASP A 147 48.40 29.88 -1.30
C ASP A 147 47.24 30.21 -0.34
N VAL A 148 46.95 29.30 0.58
CA VAL A 148 45.83 29.39 1.54
C VAL A 148 45.95 30.59 2.48
N ARG A 149 47.14 31.13 2.68
CA ARG A 149 47.37 32.32 3.52
C ARG A 149 46.77 33.61 2.92
N ARG A 150 46.45 33.57 1.63
CA ARG A 150 45.83 34.67 0.87
C ARG A 150 44.34 34.48 0.64
N ASP A 151 43.80 33.36 1.04
CA ASP A 151 42.36 33.08 0.92
C ASP A 151 41.65 33.50 2.22
N PRO A 152 40.73 34.49 2.18
CA PRO A 152 40.09 35.03 3.38
C PRO A 152 39.15 34.00 4.06
N ASP A 153 38.70 33.01 3.31
CA ASP A 153 37.79 32.02 3.80
C ASP A 153 38.50 30.74 4.28
N TYR A 154 39.83 30.66 4.21
CA TYR A 154 40.57 29.46 4.62
C TYR A 154 40.39 29.16 6.11
N ILE A 155 40.02 27.96 6.43
CA ILE A 155 39.85 27.45 7.79
C ILE A 155 41.09 26.61 8.14
N ALA A 156 42.03 27.20 8.89
CA ALA A 156 43.25 26.51 9.31
C ALA A 156 42.96 25.49 10.40
N PRO A 157 43.28 24.18 10.21
CA PRO A 157 43.30 23.23 11.31
C PRO A 157 44.35 23.62 12.37
N PRO A 158 44.09 23.42 13.70
CA PRO A 158 45.00 23.85 14.75
C PRO A 158 46.43 23.30 14.63
N ASP A 159 46.56 22.09 14.12
CA ASP A 159 47.81 21.32 14.15
C ASP A 159 48.50 21.23 12.78
N HIS A 160 48.04 21.99 11.78
CA HIS A 160 48.55 21.83 10.43
C HIS A 160 48.79 23.17 9.69
N LYS A 161 49.91 23.25 8.96
CA LYS A 161 50.28 24.39 8.12
C LYS A 161 50.40 23.95 6.67
N ALA A 162 49.30 24.07 5.93
CA ALA A 162 49.30 23.89 4.49
C ALA A 162 49.73 25.19 3.78
N LEU A 163 50.28 25.06 2.57
CA LEU A 163 50.46 26.18 1.64
C LEU A 163 49.36 26.19 0.59
N ALA A 164 48.98 25.00 0.07
CA ALA A 164 47.99 24.88 -0.98
C ALA A 164 46.95 23.86 -0.63
N GLU A 165 45.71 24.07 -1.06
CA GLU A 165 44.53 23.23 -0.85
C GLU A 165 43.80 22.97 -2.15
N LEU A 166 43.38 21.72 -2.36
CA LEU A 166 42.53 21.27 -3.47
C LEU A 166 41.35 20.50 -2.92
N ALA A 167 40.16 21.04 -3.09
CA ALA A 167 38.90 20.41 -2.70
C ALA A 167 38.12 19.93 -3.94
N LEU A 168 37.79 18.63 -3.96
CA LEU A 168 37.16 17.95 -5.09
C LEU A 168 35.80 17.41 -4.66
N PRO A 169 34.69 17.89 -5.26
CA PRO A 169 33.37 17.34 -4.94
C PRO A 169 33.22 15.92 -5.49
N LEU A 170 32.76 15.03 -4.64
CA LEU A 170 32.39 13.66 -5.00
C LEU A 170 30.89 13.57 -5.16
N ARG A 171 30.44 13.08 -6.31
CA ARG A 171 29.00 13.05 -6.66
C ARG A 171 28.45 11.65 -6.66
N GLU A 172 27.19 11.54 -6.29
CA GLU A 172 26.37 10.34 -6.41
C GLU A 172 25.11 10.74 -7.18
N ARG A 173 24.86 10.14 -8.33
CA ARG A 173 23.71 10.48 -9.20
C ARG A 173 23.57 11.99 -9.47
N GLY A 174 24.71 12.69 -9.59
CA GLY A 174 24.77 14.14 -9.87
C GLY A 174 24.82 15.05 -8.65
N GLU A 175 24.46 14.60 -7.46
CA GLU A 175 24.53 15.38 -6.22
C GLU A 175 25.89 15.26 -5.53
N VAL A 176 26.36 16.34 -4.91
CA VAL A 176 27.59 16.32 -4.12
C VAL A 176 27.29 15.66 -2.77
N VAL A 177 27.88 14.49 -2.55
CA VAL A 177 27.67 13.68 -1.34
C VAL A 177 28.86 13.66 -0.39
N ALA A 178 30.02 14.11 -0.87
CA ALA A 178 31.23 14.29 -0.08
C ALA A 178 32.18 15.25 -0.80
N VAL A 179 33.19 15.75 -0.09
CA VAL A 179 34.30 16.49 -0.65
C VAL A 179 35.59 15.80 -0.27
N LEU A 180 36.37 15.44 -1.26
CA LEU A 180 37.77 14.98 -1.08
C LEU A 180 38.66 16.18 -1.01
N ASN A 181 39.30 16.41 0.12
CA ASN A 181 40.20 17.54 0.37
C ASN A 181 41.65 17.07 0.46
N LEU A 182 42.51 17.73 -0.26
CA LEU A 182 43.99 17.50 -0.23
C LEU A 182 44.69 18.80 0.12
N GLU A 183 45.56 18.76 1.11
CA GLU A 183 46.42 19.86 1.51
C GLU A 183 47.91 19.51 1.31
N ARG A 184 48.70 20.49 0.92
CA ARG A 184 50.14 20.32 0.67
C ARG A 184 50.95 21.54 1.12
N ASN A 185 52.26 21.31 1.37
CA ASN A 185 53.22 22.37 1.72
C ASN A 185 53.81 23.09 0.49
N ARG A 186 53.30 22.77 -0.70
CA ARG A 186 53.66 23.41 -1.99
C ARG A 186 52.50 23.39 -2.96
N PRO A 187 52.44 24.28 -3.97
CA PRO A 187 51.36 24.26 -4.95
C PRO A 187 51.23 22.92 -5.69
N PHE A 188 49.99 22.58 -6.08
CA PHE A 188 49.72 21.41 -6.90
C PHE A 188 50.14 21.67 -8.35
N PRO A 189 51.01 20.85 -8.98
CA PRO A 189 51.24 20.93 -10.42
C PRO A 189 49.96 20.69 -11.19
N GLU A 190 49.83 21.29 -12.37
CA GLU A 190 48.60 21.21 -13.18
C GLU A 190 48.25 19.77 -13.54
N GLU A 191 49.23 18.99 -13.93
CA GLU A 191 49.04 17.57 -14.31
C GLU A 191 48.55 16.70 -13.13
N LEU A 192 48.98 17.03 -11.90
CA LEU A 192 48.49 16.35 -10.69
C LEU A 192 47.05 16.76 -10.39
N ARG A 193 46.69 18.06 -10.55
CA ARG A 193 45.31 18.53 -10.35
C ARG A 193 44.35 17.85 -11.31
N GLU A 194 44.66 17.82 -12.60
CA GLU A 194 43.88 17.15 -13.62
C GLU A 194 43.75 15.63 -13.33
N GLY A 195 44.82 14.98 -12.87
CA GLY A 195 44.81 13.57 -12.48
C GLY A 195 43.88 13.31 -11.30
N LEU A 196 43.93 14.19 -10.28
CA LEU A 196 43.03 14.08 -9.09
C LEU A 196 41.58 14.42 -9.43
N GLU A 197 41.32 15.35 -10.34
CA GLU A 197 39.95 15.64 -10.82
C GLU A 197 39.38 14.44 -11.57
N ARG A 198 40.15 13.81 -12.46
CA ARG A 198 39.75 12.55 -13.13
C ARG A 198 39.52 11.40 -12.11
N PHE A 199 40.35 11.33 -11.08
CA PHE A 199 40.16 10.36 -9.99
C PHE A 199 38.85 10.64 -9.24
N ALA A 200 38.54 11.89 -8.88
CA ALA A 200 37.28 12.26 -8.23
C ALA A 200 36.04 11.94 -9.08
N GLN A 201 36.18 12.12 -10.43
CA GLN A 201 35.13 11.70 -11.36
C GLN A 201 34.92 10.17 -11.36
N ALA A 202 36.00 9.38 -11.35
CA ALA A 202 35.93 7.94 -11.27
C ALA A 202 35.33 7.45 -9.94
N VAL A 203 35.69 8.09 -8.80
CA VAL A 203 35.05 7.84 -7.50
C VAL A 203 33.55 8.15 -7.56
N SER A 204 33.18 9.28 -8.17
CA SER A 204 31.76 9.66 -8.31
C SER A 204 30.96 8.66 -9.15
N LEU A 205 31.57 8.13 -10.22
CA LEU A 205 30.96 7.07 -11.02
C LEU A 205 30.77 5.77 -10.20
N GLN A 206 31.78 5.40 -9.41
CA GLN A 206 31.71 4.23 -8.56
C GLN A 206 30.66 4.37 -7.43
N LEU A 207 30.54 5.57 -6.84
CA LEU A 207 29.49 5.88 -5.86
C LEU A 207 28.08 5.71 -6.47
N SER A 208 27.88 6.23 -7.67
CA SER A 208 26.60 6.09 -8.39
C SER A 208 26.29 4.64 -8.72
N ARG A 209 27.31 3.85 -9.14
CA ARG A 209 27.18 2.42 -9.39
C ARG A 209 26.80 1.63 -8.14
N LEU A 210 27.45 1.90 -7.01
CA LEU A 210 27.13 1.26 -5.73
C LEU A 210 25.68 1.58 -5.29
N ALA A 211 25.23 2.82 -5.47
CA ALA A 211 23.85 3.21 -5.20
C ALA A 211 22.84 2.45 -6.08
N ASP A 212 23.17 2.27 -7.39
CA ASP A 212 22.32 1.51 -8.31
C ASP A 212 22.30 -0.01 -8.00
N GLU A 213 23.41 -0.56 -7.53
CA GLU A 213 23.50 -1.97 -7.10
C GLU A 213 22.71 -2.19 -5.80
N GLU A 214 22.79 -1.27 -4.84
CA GLU A 214 22.01 -1.31 -3.59
C GLU A 214 20.50 -1.23 -3.86
N GLU A 215 20.08 -0.33 -4.75
CA GLU A 215 18.70 -0.19 -5.18
C GLU A 215 18.16 -1.48 -5.82
N ARG A 216 18.90 -2.04 -6.79
CA ARG A 216 18.51 -3.30 -7.44
C ARG A 216 18.43 -4.45 -6.46
N ARG A 217 19.38 -4.55 -5.54
CA ARG A 217 19.38 -5.57 -4.48
C ARG A 217 18.17 -5.43 -3.57
N LEU A 218 17.86 -4.22 -3.12
CA LEU A 218 16.70 -3.95 -2.28
C LEU A 218 15.40 -4.36 -2.98
N VAL A 219 15.21 -3.97 -4.24
CA VAL A 219 14.00 -4.34 -5.01
C VAL A 219 13.87 -5.85 -5.14
N ALA A 220 14.96 -6.56 -5.41
CA ALA A 220 14.97 -8.02 -5.50
C ALA A 220 14.62 -8.68 -4.15
N GLU A 221 15.23 -8.24 -3.05
CA GLU A 221 14.95 -8.77 -1.70
C GLU A 221 13.51 -8.46 -1.27
N LEU A 222 12.98 -7.24 -1.55
CA LEU A 222 11.58 -6.89 -1.32
C LEU A 222 10.63 -7.77 -2.13
N SER A 223 10.92 -7.98 -3.41
CA SER A 223 10.09 -8.81 -4.29
C SER A 223 10.02 -10.25 -3.78
N LEU A 224 11.16 -10.83 -3.34
CA LEU A 224 11.20 -12.16 -2.74
C LEU A 224 10.43 -12.22 -1.42
N ALA A 225 10.57 -11.21 -0.55
CA ALA A 225 9.83 -11.12 0.71
C ALA A 225 8.31 -11.09 0.48
N LEU A 226 7.86 -10.32 -0.52
CA LEU A 226 6.45 -10.22 -0.90
C LEU A 226 5.93 -11.51 -1.55
N GLN A 227 6.74 -12.20 -2.36
CA GLN A 227 6.37 -13.48 -2.98
C GLN A 227 6.24 -14.60 -1.96
N SER A 228 7.11 -14.61 -0.94
CA SER A 228 7.11 -15.64 0.11
C SER A 228 6.07 -15.42 1.20
N ALA A 229 5.43 -14.26 1.25
CA ALA A 229 4.42 -13.95 2.23
C ALA A 229 3.05 -14.53 1.83
N SER A 230 2.37 -15.09 2.81
CA SER A 230 1.01 -15.63 2.67
C SER A 230 -0.05 -14.62 3.14
N ARG A 231 0.33 -13.68 4.00
CA ARG A 231 -0.55 -12.69 4.63
C ARG A 231 0.03 -11.28 4.51
N LEU A 232 -0.85 -10.29 4.55
CA LEU A 232 -0.52 -8.88 4.43
C LEU A 232 0.45 -8.43 5.53
N GLU A 233 0.17 -8.81 6.77
CA GLU A 233 0.97 -8.45 7.95
C GLU A 233 2.38 -9.05 7.86
N GLU A 234 2.50 -10.29 7.37
CA GLU A 234 3.79 -10.96 7.16
C GLU A 234 4.62 -10.22 6.10
N ALA A 235 4.00 -9.85 4.98
CA ALA A 235 4.64 -9.09 3.92
C ALA A 235 5.13 -7.72 4.42
N ALA A 236 4.28 -7.01 5.15
CA ALA A 236 4.59 -5.72 5.76
C ALA A 236 5.76 -5.83 6.76
N ALA A 237 5.75 -6.85 7.63
CA ALA A 237 6.81 -7.07 8.62
C ALA A 237 8.17 -7.38 7.97
N LYS A 238 8.21 -8.27 6.98
CA LYS A 238 9.44 -8.62 6.24
C LYS A 238 10.02 -7.40 5.51
N ALA A 239 9.16 -6.64 4.83
CA ALA A 239 9.58 -5.45 4.11
C ALA A 239 10.08 -4.35 5.05
N LEU A 240 9.41 -4.14 6.18
CA LEU A 240 9.79 -3.16 7.18
C LEU A 240 11.17 -3.50 7.80
N ALA A 241 11.37 -4.75 8.20
CA ALA A 241 12.66 -5.21 8.75
C ALA A 241 13.80 -5.04 7.75
N LEU A 242 13.55 -5.34 6.47
CA LEU A 242 14.52 -5.16 5.40
C LEU A 242 14.90 -3.68 5.23
N LEU A 243 13.91 -2.79 5.14
CA LEU A 243 14.14 -1.35 4.92
C LEU A 243 14.84 -0.68 6.10
N VAL A 244 14.44 -1.00 7.33
CA VAL A 244 15.11 -0.51 8.55
C VAL A 244 16.58 -0.93 8.55
N ARG A 245 16.88 -2.19 8.23
CA ARG A 245 18.24 -2.72 8.15
C ARG A 245 19.07 -2.05 7.06
N VAL A 246 18.56 -1.98 5.83
CA VAL A 246 19.30 -1.43 4.67
C VAL A 246 19.61 0.04 4.86
N LEU A 247 18.68 0.81 5.41
CA LEU A 247 18.88 2.24 5.66
C LEU A 247 19.64 2.53 6.96
N GLY A 248 19.92 1.51 7.79
CA GLY A 248 20.58 1.66 9.08
C GLY A 248 19.77 2.53 10.05
N LEU A 249 18.44 2.35 10.06
CA LEU A 249 17.51 3.04 10.96
C LEU A 249 17.25 2.20 12.21
N GLU A 250 16.67 2.81 13.25
CA GLU A 250 16.41 2.13 14.51
C GLU A 250 15.07 1.40 14.52
N ALA A 251 14.03 2.01 13.98
CA ALA A 251 12.69 1.42 14.00
C ALA A 251 11.79 1.91 12.87
N GLY A 252 10.65 1.22 12.74
CA GLY A 252 9.60 1.61 11.84
C GLY A 252 8.27 0.95 12.16
N ALA A 253 7.21 1.47 11.54
CA ALA A 253 5.86 0.92 11.61
C ALA A 253 5.16 1.04 10.25
N PHE A 254 4.32 0.07 9.98
CA PHE A 254 3.46 0.05 8.79
C PHE A 254 2.02 0.21 9.25
N TRP A 255 1.39 1.30 8.84
CA TRP A 255 0.07 1.70 9.28
C TRP A 255 -0.98 1.50 8.19
N GLU A 256 -2.19 1.15 8.57
CA GLU A 256 -3.36 1.10 7.69
C GLU A 256 -4.51 1.91 8.27
N VAL A 257 -5.12 2.75 7.45
CA VAL A 257 -6.30 3.53 7.82
C VAL A 257 -7.52 2.62 7.92
N ARG A 258 -8.14 2.59 9.10
CA ARG A 258 -9.40 1.90 9.39
C ARG A 258 -10.31 2.86 10.17
N GLY A 259 -11.23 3.48 9.46
CA GLY A 259 -12.10 4.49 10.04
C GLY A 259 -11.33 5.70 10.58
N ALA A 260 -11.70 6.17 11.76
CA ALA A 260 -11.05 7.29 12.44
C ALA A 260 -9.71 6.92 13.12
N ARG A 261 -9.17 5.73 12.85
CA ARG A 261 -7.90 5.27 13.44
C ARG A 261 -6.97 4.69 12.39
N MET A 262 -5.68 4.83 12.61
CA MET A 262 -4.69 4.00 11.93
C MET A 262 -4.31 2.84 12.83
N VAL A 263 -4.37 1.62 12.30
CA VAL A 263 -3.94 0.41 12.97
C VAL A 263 -2.57 -0.01 12.46
N SER A 264 -1.73 -0.52 13.35
CA SER A 264 -0.44 -1.05 12.96
C SER A 264 -0.60 -2.43 12.32
N LEU A 265 -0.13 -2.58 11.06
CA LEU A 265 -0.03 -3.88 10.39
C LEU A 265 1.24 -4.61 10.77
N ALA A 266 2.33 -3.87 10.98
CA ALA A 266 3.63 -4.39 11.38
C ALA A 266 4.46 -3.30 12.06
N ALA A 267 5.37 -3.70 12.94
CA ALA A 267 6.38 -2.84 13.53
C ALA A 267 7.72 -3.58 13.64
N HIS A 268 8.82 -2.84 13.62
CA HIS A 268 10.17 -3.36 13.78
C HIS A 268 11.01 -2.39 14.60
N GLY A 269 11.87 -2.91 15.52
CA GLY A 269 12.75 -2.09 16.34
C GLY A 269 12.05 -1.30 17.44
N VAL A 270 10.81 -1.64 17.78
CA VAL A 270 10.01 -0.95 18.81
C VAL A 270 9.98 -1.79 20.09
N GLU A 271 10.82 -1.46 21.04
CA GLU A 271 10.95 -2.19 22.31
C GLU A 271 10.28 -1.48 23.49
N GLU A 272 10.18 -0.15 23.44
CA GLU A 272 9.66 0.67 24.53
C GLU A 272 8.15 0.42 24.79
N PRO A 273 7.75 0.18 26.05
CA PRO A 273 6.35 -0.12 26.40
C PRO A 273 5.36 0.96 25.95
N ALA A 274 5.76 2.23 26.03
CA ALA A 274 4.92 3.35 25.60
C ALA A 274 4.62 3.34 24.11
N LEU A 275 5.60 2.93 23.28
CA LEU A 275 5.41 2.81 21.84
C LEU A 275 4.64 1.54 21.46
N ARG A 276 4.85 0.42 22.17
CA ARG A 276 4.03 -0.79 21.99
C ARG A 276 2.55 -0.50 22.22
N LYS A 277 2.24 0.26 23.28
CA LYS A 277 0.86 0.70 23.54
C LYS A 277 0.27 1.50 22.38
N VAL A 278 1.04 2.41 21.77
CA VAL A 278 0.62 3.16 20.57
C VAL A 278 0.34 2.24 19.40
N LEU A 279 1.17 1.20 19.20
CA LEU A 279 0.96 0.22 18.13
C LEU A 279 -0.30 -0.64 18.34
N GLU A 280 -0.58 -1.02 19.59
CA GLU A 280 -1.76 -1.81 19.97
C GLU A 280 -3.06 -1.00 19.90
N GLU A 281 -3.06 0.22 20.43
CA GLU A 281 -4.23 1.10 20.43
C GLU A 281 -4.49 1.77 19.08
N GLY A 282 -3.46 1.86 18.23
CA GLY A 282 -3.50 2.62 16.99
C GLY A 282 -3.46 4.12 17.18
N LEU A 283 -3.29 4.86 16.08
CA LEU A 283 -3.24 6.31 16.06
C LEU A 283 -4.64 6.90 15.82
N PRO A 284 -5.20 7.68 16.72
CA PRO A 284 -6.46 8.39 16.48
C PRO A 284 -6.28 9.42 15.37
N TYR A 285 -7.40 9.81 14.73
CA TYR A 285 -7.40 10.79 13.64
C TYR A 285 -6.63 12.06 14.03
N GLY A 286 -5.78 12.53 13.13
CA GLY A 286 -5.00 13.76 13.28
C GLY A 286 -3.73 13.63 14.12
N VAL A 287 -3.42 12.48 14.73
CA VAL A 287 -2.23 12.27 15.57
C VAL A 287 -1.13 11.56 14.78
N GLY A 288 0.04 12.19 14.70
CA GLY A 288 1.24 11.63 14.06
C GLY A 288 1.38 11.96 12.57
N LEU A 289 2.61 11.83 12.08
CA LEU A 289 2.97 12.14 10.67
C LEU A 289 2.24 11.26 9.65
N ALA A 290 1.84 10.05 10.04
CA ALA A 290 1.11 9.14 9.16
C ALA A 290 -0.22 9.76 8.70
N TRP A 291 -0.96 10.43 9.58
CA TRP A 291 -2.18 11.14 9.22
C TRP A 291 -1.93 12.33 8.30
N GLN A 292 -0.85 13.08 8.54
CA GLN A 292 -0.46 14.19 7.67
C GLN A 292 -0.16 13.71 6.26
N VAL A 293 0.58 12.59 6.11
CA VAL A 293 0.86 11.96 4.81
C VAL A 293 -0.42 11.45 4.13
N TYR A 294 -1.34 10.85 4.88
CA TYR A 294 -2.64 10.42 4.36
C TYR A 294 -3.44 11.59 3.77
N GLU A 295 -3.50 12.72 4.47
CA GLU A 295 -4.27 13.90 4.05
C GLU A 295 -3.59 14.64 2.90
N THR A 296 -2.27 14.88 3.00
CA THR A 296 -1.51 15.65 1.99
C THR A 296 -1.15 14.84 0.74
N ARG A 297 -1.23 13.50 0.83
CA ARG A 297 -0.83 12.55 -0.23
C ARG A 297 0.65 12.66 -0.63
N SER A 298 1.44 13.32 0.17
CA SER A 298 2.85 13.60 -0.09
C SER A 298 3.74 12.95 0.96
N PRO A 299 4.89 12.40 0.57
CA PRO A 299 5.86 11.89 1.53
C PRO A 299 6.40 13.02 2.40
N LEU A 300 6.68 12.71 3.65
CA LEU A 300 7.24 13.64 4.62
C LEU A 300 8.56 13.09 5.16
N PHE A 301 9.59 13.94 5.14
CA PHE A 301 10.92 13.66 5.66
C PHE A 301 11.31 14.75 6.64
N THR A 302 11.64 14.38 7.87
CA THR A 302 12.05 15.35 8.90
C THR A 302 13.26 14.85 9.69
N ALA A 303 14.11 15.77 10.11
CA ALA A 303 15.18 15.54 11.08
C ALA A 303 14.86 16.17 12.44
N ARG A 304 13.66 16.78 12.61
CA ARG A 304 13.22 17.51 13.79
C ARG A 304 11.78 17.15 14.16
N TYR A 305 11.55 15.90 14.41
CA TYR A 305 10.21 15.40 14.71
C TYR A 305 9.45 16.20 15.79
N ALA A 306 10.15 16.65 16.83
CA ALA A 306 9.54 17.41 17.93
C ALA A 306 9.00 18.79 17.52
N GLU A 307 9.44 19.34 16.36
CA GLU A 307 9.01 20.64 15.81
C GLU A 307 7.85 20.49 14.82
N GLU A 308 7.45 19.26 14.47
CA GLU A 308 6.34 19.01 13.55
C GLU A 308 4.97 19.29 14.22
N ASP A 309 3.98 19.68 13.43
CA ASP A 309 2.64 20.04 13.92
C ASP A 309 1.89 18.84 14.52
N ARG A 310 2.12 17.64 13.98
CA ARG A 310 1.44 16.42 14.39
C ARG A 310 2.43 15.38 14.90
N VAL A 311 2.68 15.42 16.19
CA VAL A 311 3.57 14.48 16.86
C VAL A 311 2.81 13.46 17.71
N VAL A 312 3.36 12.26 17.81
CA VAL A 312 2.92 11.27 18.80
C VAL A 312 3.63 11.60 20.12
N PRO A 313 2.90 11.89 21.20
CA PRO A 313 3.51 12.35 22.47
C PRO A 313 4.58 11.39 23.02
N ALA A 314 4.36 10.08 22.88
CA ALA A 314 5.31 9.07 23.32
C ALA A 314 6.64 9.13 22.57
N LEU A 315 6.62 9.35 21.25
CA LEU A 315 7.83 9.51 20.43
C LEU A 315 8.60 10.78 20.80
N LYS A 316 7.90 11.89 21.03
CA LYS A 316 8.50 13.14 21.47
C LYS A 316 9.16 13.00 22.86
N ALA A 317 8.52 12.31 23.79
CA ALA A 317 9.03 12.08 25.13
C ALA A 317 10.29 11.18 25.14
N LEU A 318 10.48 10.32 24.13
CA LEU A 318 11.62 9.42 23.98
C LEU A 318 12.74 9.98 23.08
N ASP A 319 12.71 11.28 22.77
CA ASP A 319 13.70 12.02 21.98
C ASP A 319 13.94 11.44 20.56
N TRP A 320 12.89 10.94 19.93
CA TRP A 320 12.95 10.56 18.52
C TRP A 320 13.00 11.80 17.62
N ARG A 321 13.95 11.88 16.70
CA ARG A 321 14.25 13.09 15.93
C ARG A 321 14.05 12.97 14.45
N THR A 322 14.55 11.90 13.84
CA THR A 322 14.55 11.73 12.40
C THR A 322 13.47 10.75 11.99
N PHE A 323 12.60 11.15 11.06
CA PHE A 323 11.54 10.32 10.51
C PHE A 323 11.40 10.49 9.00
N ALA A 324 10.95 9.41 8.35
CA ALA A 324 10.32 9.45 7.05
C ALA A 324 8.95 8.77 7.15
N ALA A 325 7.93 9.44 6.65
CA ALA A 325 6.58 8.90 6.51
C ALA A 325 6.17 8.96 5.03
N LEU A 326 5.79 7.83 4.44
CA LEU A 326 5.55 7.72 3.01
C LEU A 326 4.22 7.01 2.73
N PRO A 327 3.43 7.50 1.75
CA PRO A 327 2.26 6.79 1.29
C PRO A 327 2.70 5.54 0.50
N VAL A 328 2.07 4.40 0.77
CA VAL A 328 2.23 3.19 -0.03
C VAL A 328 1.10 3.16 -1.05
N PRO A 329 1.39 3.37 -2.35
CA PRO A 329 0.37 3.52 -3.37
C PRO A 329 -0.47 2.24 -3.51
N THR A 330 -1.77 2.41 -3.65
CA THR A 330 -2.70 1.36 -4.04
C THR A 330 -3.30 1.77 -5.38
N PRO A 331 -3.22 0.96 -6.44
CA PRO A 331 -3.85 1.27 -7.72
C PRO A 331 -5.35 1.56 -7.56
N GLY A 332 -5.85 2.59 -8.25
CA GLY A 332 -7.27 2.96 -8.20
C GLY A 332 -7.74 3.68 -6.92
N ALA A 333 -6.96 3.67 -5.84
CA ALA A 333 -7.36 4.34 -4.60
C ALA A 333 -7.19 5.87 -4.70
N PRO A 334 -8.17 6.67 -4.24
CA PRO A 334 -8.07 8.12 -4.22
C PRO A 334 -7.02 8.62 -3.23
N ARG A 335 -6.72 7.81 -2.21
CA ARG A 335 -5.69 8.04 -1.19
C ARG A 335 -4.98 6.74 -0.84
N ALA A 336 -3.68 6.83 -0.56
CA ALA A 336 -2.93 5.69 -0.03
C ALA A 336 -3.38 5.38 1.40
N ARG A 337 -4.09 4.29 1.59
CA ARG A 337 -4.58 3.87 2.92
C ARG A 337 -3.50 3.31 3.82
N ARG A 338 -2.36 2.94 3.23
CA ARG A 338 -1.23 2.35 3.94
C ARG A 338 -0.09 3.34 3.95
N ILE A 339 0.45 3.58 5.14
CA ILE A 339 1.52 4.54 5.39
C ILE A 339 2.69 3.80 6.02
N PHE A 340 3.84 3.96 5.40
CA PHE A 340 5.11 3.45 5.88
C PHE A 340 5.83 4.53 6.67
N VAL A 341 6.23 4.24 7.89
CA VAL A 341 6.95 5.20 8.76
C VAL A 341 8.21 4.54 9.29
N VAL A 342 9.33 5.22 9.14
CA VAL A 342 10.62 4.80 9.71
C VAL A 342 11.30 5.96 10.39
N GLY A 343 12.14 5.67 11.39
CA GLY A 343 12.82 6.72 12.12
C GLY A 343 13.97 6.24 12.99
N GLN A 344 14.64 7.22 13.61
CA GLN A 344 15.72 7.02 14.55
C GLN A 344 15.83 8.21 15.54
N ARG A 345 16.54 8.00 16.68
CA ARG A 345 16.82 9.04 17.68
C ARG A 345 17.90 10.01 17.24
N ALA A 346 18.92 9.52 16.55
CA ALA A 346 19.97 10.38 16.04
C ALA A 346 19.44 11.35 14.98
N GLU A 347 19.89 12.60 15.03
CA GLU A 347 19.60 13.58 13.96
C GLU A 347 20.34 13.19 12.69
N ARG A 348 19.64 13.14 11.55
CA ARG A 348 20.16 12.74 10.25
C ARG A 348 19.49 13.53 9.13
N LEU A 349 20.29 14.03 8.18
CA LEU A 349 19.76 14.57 6.93
C LEU A 349 19.44 13.43 5.97
N TRP A 350 18.22 13.47 5.41
CA TRP A 350 17.82 12.54 4.35
C TRP A 350 18.55 12.88 3.05
N ARG A 351 19.33 11.95 2.53
CA ARG A 351 19.96 12.06 1.22
C ARG A 351 18.94 11.75 0.13
N ARG A 352 19.10 12.35 -1.03
CA ARG A 352 18.21 12.10 -2.15
C ARG A 352 18.17 10.64 -2.56
N SER A 353 19.30 9.95 -2.59
CA SER A 353 19.35 8.52 -2.87
C SER A 353 18.54 7.69 -1.87
N GLU A 354 18.50 8.07 -0.59
CA GLU A 354 17.66 7.40 0.43
C GLU A 354 16.18 7.71 0.23
N VAL A 355 15.85 8.94 -0.12
CA VAL A 355 14.48 9.35 -0.47
C VAL A 355 13.99 8.56 -1.69
N ASP A 356 14.78 8.52 -2.77
CA ASP A 356 14.44 7.79 -3.99
C ASP A 356 14.28 6.29 -3.73
N LEU A 357 15.17 5.71 -2.91
CA LEU A 357 15.12 4.32 -2.49
C LEU A 357 13.84 3.99 -1.71
N LEU A 358 13.46 4.84 -0.75
CA LEU A 358 12.22 4.69 0.02
C LEU A 358 10.98 4.81 -0.86
N LEU A 359 10.97 5.77 -1.77
CA LEU A 359 9.86 5.95 -2.72
C LEU A 359 9.70 4.74 -3.63
N LEU A 360 10.80 4.21 -4.14
CA LEU A 360 10.79 2.99 -4.97
C LEU A 360 10.33 1.78 -4.16
N ALA A 361 10.82 1.63 -2.93
CA ALA A 361 10.39 0.57 -2.03
C ALA A 361 8.87 0.62 -1.76
N CYS A 362 8.32 1.81 -1.48
CA CYS A 362 6.88 1.99 -1.26
C CYS A 362 6.06 1.64 -2.51
N ARG A 363 6.55 1.95 -3.73
CA ARG A 363 5.89 1.54 -4.98
C ARG A 363 5.89 0.02 -5.15
N THR A 364 7.05 -0.61 -4.93
CA THR A 364 7.19 -2.08 -5.01
C THR A 364 6.29 -2.78 -3.98
N LEU A 365 6.25 -2.24 -2.75
CA LEU A 365 5.34 -2.68 -1.69
C LEU A 365 3.88 -2.58 -2.12
N GLY A 366 3.46 -1.44 -2.65
CA GLY A 366 2.09 -1.20 -3.09
C GLY A 366 1.59 -2.28 -4.05
N LEU A 367 2.38 -2.58 -5.09
CA LEU A 367 2.07 -3.63 -6.07
C LEU A 367 2.01 -5.03 -5.45
N GLY A 368 2.98 -5.36 -4.56
CA GLY A 368 3.02 -6.67 -3.91
C GLY A 368 1.90 -6.89 -2.91
N LEU A 369 1.53 -5.86 -2.14
CA LEU A 369 0.44 -5.90 -1.17
C LEU A 369 -0.92 -5.97 -1.87
N GLU A 370 -1.10 -5.31 -3.02
CA GLU A 370 -2.33 -5.41 -3.80
C GLU A 370 -2.58 -6.85 -4.27
N ARG A 371 -1.56 -7.51 -4.79
CA ARG A 371 -1.65 -8.94 -5.16
C ARG A 371 -2.10 -9.82 -3.99
N LEU A 372 -1.60 -9.57 -2.78
CA LEU A 372 -2.01 -10.31 -1.58
C LEU A 372 -3.46 -9.99 -1.19
N THR A 373 -3.87 -8.74 -1.35
CA THR A 373 -5.25 -8.30 -1.10
C THR A 373 -6.21 -8.97 -2.09
N GLU A 374 -5.90 -8.99 -3.39
CA GLU A 374 -6.68 -9.70 -4.41
C GLU A 374 -6.78 -11.20 -4.12
N LYS A 375 -5.66 -11.83 -3.77
CA LYS A 375 -5.65 -13.24 -3.36
C LYS A 375 -6.57 -13.49 -2.17
N ALA A 376 -6.52 -12.65 -1.14
CA ALA A 376 -7.39 -12.76 0.03
C ALA A 376 -8.88 -12.60 -0.33
N ARG A 377 -9.22 -11.69 -1.27
CA ARG A 377 -10.59 -11.56 -1.80
C ARG A 377 -11.07 -12.83 -2.51
N HIS A 378 -10.23 -13.40 -3.38
CA HIS A 378 -10.57 -14.66 -4.05
C HIS A 378 -10.77 -15.81 -3.06
N GLU A 379 -9.92 -15.92 -2.05
CA GLU A 379 -10.06 -16.92 -1.00
C GLU A 379 -11.34 -16.71 -0.17
N ALA A 380 -11.72 -15.46 0.13
CA ALA A 380 -12.96 -15.11 0.81
C ALA A 380 -14.18 -15.54 0.01
N VAL A 381 -14.22 -15.22 -1.29
CA VAL A 381 -15.30 -15.61 -2.19
C VAL A 381 -15.40 -17.15 -2.30
N ASN A 382 -14.27 -17.84 -2.44
CA ASN A 382 -14.26 -19.30 -2.47
C ASN A 382 -14.79 -19.93 -1.18
N ARG A 383 -14.47 -19.37 -0.01
CA ARG A 383 -15.05 -19.83 1.28
C ARG A 383 -16.57 -19.67 1.29
N ILE A 384 -17.10 -18.54 0.81
CA ILE A 384 -18.55 -18.32 0.70
C ILE A 384 -19.19 -19.40 -0.18
N PHE A 385 -18.61 -19.74 -1.33
CA PHE A 385 -19.13 -20.81 -2.19
C PHE A 385 -19.10 -22.18 -1.53
N LEU A 386 -18.07 -22.50 -0.75
CA LEU A 386 -18.02 -23.75 0.01
C LEU A 386 -19.08 -23.79 1.11
N GLU A 387 -19.30 -22.71 1.82
CA GLU A 387 -20.33 -22.61 2.85
C GLU A 387 -21.75 -22.72 2.27
N LEU A 388 -21.99 -22.28 1.04
CA LEU A 388 -23.26 -22.45 0.33
C LEU A 388 -23.65 -23.93 0.13
N LEU A 389 -22.67 -24.84 0.11
CA LEU A 389 -22.93 -26.28 0.01
C LEU A 389 -23.40 -26.88 1.33
N GLU A 390 -23.11 -26.26 2.46
CA GLU A 390 -23.33 -26.80 3.79
C GLU A 390 -24.45 -26.08 4.56
N LYS A 391 -24.66 -24.79 4.31
CA LYS A 391 -25.57 -23.92 5.07
C LYS A 391 -26.77 -23.46 4.24
N PRO A 392 -27.94 -23.23 4.88
CA PRO A 392 -29.04 -22.54 4.22
C PRO A 392 -28.62 -21.13 3.75
N PRO A 393 -29.09 -20.71 2.56
CA PRO A 393 -28.75 -19.38 2.04
C PRO A 393 -29.02 -18.20 2.97
N GLU A 394 -30.09 -18.30 3.77
CA GLU A 394 -30.56 -17.26 4.68
C GLU A 394 -29.55 -16.98 5.82
N GLU A 395 -28.77 -17.98 6.22
CA GLU A 395 -27.73 -17.85 7.25
C GLU A 395 -26.46 -17.16 6.74
N LEU A 396 -26.28 -17.04 5.40
CA LEU A 396 -25.08 -16.52 4.79
C LEU A 396 -25.13 -15.03 4.45
N TYR A 397 -26.30 -14.40 4.45
CA TYR A 397 -26.43 -12.97 4.13
C TYR A 397 -25.56 -12.08 5.03
N GLY A 398 -25.58 -12.33 6.34
CA GLY A 398 -24.75 -11.61 7.30
C GLY A 398 -23.25 -11.83 7.06
N HIS A 399 -22.85 -13.09 6.86
CA HIS A 399 -21.46 -13.45 6.64
C HIS A 399 -20.89 -12.82 5.36
N ILE A 400 -21.65 -12.81 4.25
CA ILE A 400 -21.23 -12.17 3.00
C ILE A 400 -21.08 -10.66 3.18
N LEU A 401 -22.02 -10.02 3.88
CA LEU A 401 -21.96 -8.60 4.17
C LEU A 401 -20.72 -8.25 5.02
N GLU A 402 -20.44 -9.00 6.07
CA GLU A 402 -19.26 -8.79 6.91
C GLU A 402 -17.96 -8.97 6.12
N GLU A 403 -17.91 -10.00 5.26
CA GLU A 403 -16.74 -10.23 4.43
C GLU A 403 -16.57 -9.12 3.37
N ALA A 404 -17.67 -8.62 2.79
CA ALA A 404 -17.63 -7.47 1.89
C ALA A 404 -17.10 -6.22 2.60
N ILE A 405 -17.56 -5.91 3.81
CA ILE A 405 -17.06 -4.78 4.61
C ILE A 405 -15.57 -4.94 4.92
N ARG A 406 -15.12 -6.16 5.21
CA ARG A 406 -13.70 -6.43 5.51
C ARG A 406 -12.79 -6.26 4.29
N GLN A 407 -13.27 -6.64 3.10
CA GLN A 407 -12.47 -6.71 1.87
C GLN A 407 -12.60 -5.47 0.98
N VAL A 408 -13.70 -4.72 1.07
CA VAL A 408 -13.90 -3.51 0.28
C VAL A 408 -13.25 -2.33 0.99
N PRO A 409 -12.23 -1.71 0.36
CA PRO A 409 -11.57 -0.58 0.95
C PRO A 409 -12.54 0.56 1.25
N GLY A 410 -12.49 1.09 2.47
CA GLY A 410 -13.34 2.20 2.93
C GLY A 410 -14.64 1.80 3.60
N ALA A 411 -15.08 0.56 3.47
CA ALA A 411 -16.29 0.11 4.14
C ALA A 411 -16.07 -0.07 5.65
N GLU A 412 -16.99 0.46 6.45
CA GLU A 412 -17.00 0.35 7.93
C GLU A 412 -18.33 -0.20 8.43
N ALA A 413 -19.37 0.05 7.69
CA ALA A 413 -20.73 -0.40 7.95
C ALA A 413 -21.38 -0.82 6.64
N GLY A 414 -22.53 -1.44 6.70
CA GLY A 414 -23.26 -1.82 5.49
C GLY A 414 -24.56 -2.50 5.74
N SER A 415 -25.33 -2.68 4.65
CA SER A 415 -26.61 -3.34 4.65
C SER A 415 -26.85 -4.10 3.35
N LEU A 416 -27.65 -5.18 3.45
CA LEU A 416 -28.10 -5.96 2.31
C LEU A 416 -29.62 -5.95 2.27
N LEU A 417 -30.18 -5.38 1.19
CA LEU A 417 -31.60 -5.41 0.88
C LEU A 417 -31.87 -6.46 -0.19
N VAL A 418 -32.85 -7.31 0.03
CA VAL A 418 -33.22 -8.39 -0.90
C VAL A 418 -34.69 -8.25 -1.31
N TRP A 419 -34.98 -8.49 -2.61
CA TRP A 419 -36.32 -8.51 -3.14
C TRP A 419 -37.07 -9.78 -2.71
N GLU A 420 -38.08 -9.61 -1.87
CA GLU A 420 -38.92 -10.69 -1.38
C GLU A 420 -40.34 -10.20 -1.15
N ASP A 421 -41.33 -11.01 -1.53
CA ASP A 421 -42.76 -10.76 -1.33
C ASP A 421 -43.22 -9.37 -1.81
N GLY A 422 -42.71 -8.93 -2.98
CA GLY A 422 -43.10 -7.69 -3.63
C GLY A 422 -42.40 -6.41 -3.12
N ALA A 423 -41.39 -6.53 -2.26
CA ALA A 423 -40.61 -5.38 -1.77
C ALA A 423 -39.16 -5.74 -1.48
N TYR A 424 -38.27 -4.75 -1.46
CA TYR A 424 -36.93 -4.90 -0.91
C TYR A 424 -36.97 -4.79 0.61
N ARG A 425 -36.36 -5.73 1.30
CA ARG A 425 -36.29 -5.81 2.77
C ARG A 425 -34.86 -6.02 3.24
N TYR A 426 -34.51 -5.44 4.36
CA TYR A 426 -33.21 -5.68 4.99
C TYR A 426 -33.09 -7.15 5.44
N LYS A 427 -32.07 -7.84 4.98
CA LYS A 427 -31.73 -9.22 5.35
C LYS A 427 -30.47 -9.31 6.20
N ALA A 428 -29.54 -8.36 6.05
CA ALA A 428 -28.36 -8.22 6.87
C ALA A 428 -28.03 -6.75 7.07
N ALA A 429 -27.45 -6.44 8.23
CA ALA A 429 -26.89 -5.13 8.56
C ALA A 429 -25.68 -5.31 9.46
N PHE A 430 -24.67 -4.47 9.28
CA PHE A 430 -23.47 -4.40 10.11
C PHE A 430 -23.23 -2.95 10.48
N GLY A 431 -23.03 -2.66 11.77
CA GLY A 431 -22.95 -1.31 12.30
C GLY A 431 -24.29 -0.63 12.57
N TYR A 432 -25.41 -1.30 12.28
CA TYR A 432 -26.80 -0.83 12.35
C TYR A 432 -27.70 -1.78 13.12
N ASP A 433 -28.88 -1.28 13.55
CA ASP A 433 -29.91 -2.10 14.19
C ASP A 433 -30.77 -2.83 13.14
N LEU A 434 -30.43 -4.07 12.84
CA LEU A 434 -31.16 -4.88 11.86
C LEU A 434 -32.64 -5.08 12.24
N GLU A 435 -32.95 -5.27 13.52
CA GLU A 435 -34.36 -5.52 13.95
C GLU A 435 -35.21 -4.28 13.72
N GLY A 436 -34.69 -3.09 14.02
CA GLY A 436 -35.36 -1.83 13.68
C GLY A 436 -35.52 -1.65 12.17
N LEU A 437 -34.50 -1.98 11.37
CA LEU A 437 -34.55 -1.86 9.91
C LEU A 437 -35.50 -2.88 9.23
N LYS A 438 -35.74 -4.04 9.79
CA LYS A 438 -36.66 -5.06 9.25
C LYS A 438 -38.12 -4.57 9.11
N ALA A 439 -38.52 -3.53 9.85
CA ALA A 439 -39.84 -2.92 9.73
C ALA A 439 -40.02 -2.19 8.38
N LEU A 440 -38.92 -1.83 7.71
CA LEU A 440 -38.93 -1.09 6.43
C LEU A 440 -39.10 -2.05 5.24
N ALA A 441 -39.91 -1.61 4.28
CA ALA A 441 -40.11 -2.30 3.02
C ALA A 441 -40.13 -1.26 1.89
N PHE A 442 -39.32 -1.48 0.85
CA PHE A 442 -39.15 -0.50 -0.23
C PHE A 442 -39.67 -1.08 -1.54
N THR A 443 -40.39 -0.26 -2.30
CA THR A 443 -40.77 -0.60 -3.66
C THR A 443 -39.56 -0.57 -4.60
N ARG A 444 -39.73 -1.06 -5.83
CA ARG A 444 -38.69 -0.91 -6.87
C ARG A 444 -38.38 0.56 -7.15
N GLU A 445 -39.42 1.41 -7.12
CA GLU A 445 -39.27 2.85 -7.35
C GLU A 445 -38.46 3.52 -6.23
N ASP A 446 -38.71 3.19 -4.95
CA ASP A 446 -37.96 3.73 -3.82
C ASP A 446 -36.47 3.36 -3.91
N GLN A 447 -36.15 2.11 -4.25
CA GLN A 447 -34.78 1.67 -4.41
C GLN A 447 -34.08 2.27 -5.63
N LEU A 448 -34.80 2.52 -6.72
CA LEU A 448 -34.25 3.24 -7.88
C LEU A 448 -34.00 4.73 -7.57
N LYS A 449 -34.83 5.37 -6.76
CA LYS A 449 -34.59 6.72 -6.23
C LYS A 449 -33.33 6.75 -5.35
N TRP A 450 -33.22 5.80 -4.42
CA TRP A 450 -32.03 5.66 -3.59
C TRP A 450 -30.76 5.43 -4.43
N TYR A 451 -30.82 4.52 -5.39
CA TYR A 451 -29.71 4.20 -6.27
C TYR A 451 -29.31 5.37 -7.17
N GLY A 452 -30.24 6.11 -7.74
CA GLY A 452 -30.03 7.39 -8.41
C GLY A 452 -29.45 7.36 -9.83
N LEU A 453 -28.95 6.20 -10.34
CA LEU A 453 -28.39 6.09 -11.70
C LEU A 453 -29.35 5.51 -12.73
N GLY A 454 -30.59 5.20 -12.34
CA GLY A 454 -31.61 4.67 -13.23
C GLY A 454 -31.63 3.15 -13.36
N GLU A 455 -32.74 2.64 -13.91
CA GLU A 455 -33.04 1.19 -13.94
C GLU A 455 -32.08 0.39 -14.83
N GLU A 456 -31.69 0.94 -15.97
CA GLU A 456 -30.79 0.25 -16.92
C GLU A 456 -29.42 -0.05 -16.29
N LYS A 457 -28.83 0.93 -15.62
CA LYS A 457 -27.56 0.76 -14.91
C LYS A 457 -27.70 -0.18 -13.72
N ALA A 458 -28.82 -0.15 -12.99
CA ALA A 458 -29.09 -1.08 -11.93
C ALA A 458 -29.16 -2.52 -12.44
N ARG A 459 -29.83 -2.76 -13.59
CA ARG A 459 -29.89 -4.08 -14.25
C ARG A 459 -28.53 -4.55 -14.78
N GLN A 460 -27.62 -3.65 -15.09
CA GLN A 460 -26.24 -3.97 -15.47
C GLN A 460 -25.34 -4.23 -14.25
N GLY A 461 -25.81 -3.98 -13.03
CA GLY A 461 -25.03 -4.12 -11.79
C GLY A 461 -23.98 -3.02 -11.65
N GLU A 462 -24.19 -1.84 -12.24
CA GLU A 462 -23.24 -0.73 -12.14
C GLU A 462 -23.27 -0.16 -10.71
N PRO A 463 -22.14 -0.17 -9.98
CA PRO A 463 -22.11 0.38 -8.64
C PRO A 463 -22.15 1.91 -8.67
N ARG A 464 -22.78 2.51 -7.64
CA ARG A 464 -22.87 3.96 -7.46
C ARG A 464 -22.07 4.37 -6.22
N LEU A 465 -21.26 5.42 -6.34
CA LEU A 465 -20.67 6.15 -5.22
C LEU A 465 -21.49 7.41 -4.92
N LEU A 466 -21.63 7.70 -3.64
CA LEU A 466 -22.23 8.93 -3.14
C LEU A 466 -21.44 9.45 -1.95
N SER A 467 -21.21 10.75 -1.91
CA SER A 467 -20.53 11.46 -0.83
C SER A 467 -21.43 12.56 -0.26
N VAL A 468 -21.35 12.83 1.04
CA VAL A 468 -22.04 13.97 1.65
C VAL A 468 -21.59 15.32 1.09
N GLU A 469 -20.37 15.39 0.50
CA GLU A 469 -19.89 16.59 -0.21
C GLU A 469 -20.71 16.87 -1.48
N GLU A 470 -21.32 15.84 -2.10
CA GLU A 470 -22.17 15.97 -3.28
C GLU A 470 -23.63 16.20 -2.90
N ARG A 471 -24.14 15.38 -1.97
CA ARG A 471 -25.50 15.47 -1.43
C ARG A 471 -25.60 14.77 -0.07
N PRO A 472 -26.29 15.36 0.92
CA PRO A 472 -26.53 14.70 2.20
C PRO A 472 -27.23 13.34 2.03
N ILE A 473 -26.59 12.27 2.49
CA ILE A 473 -27.09 10.90 2.32
C ILE A 473 -28.39 10.70 3.11
N ALA A 474 -28.50 11.34 4.27
CA ALA A 474 -29.71 11.33 5.08
C ALA A 474 -30.93 11.89 4.33
N GLU A 475 -30.78 12.96 3.54
CA GLU A 475 -31.89 13.53 2.75
C GLU A 475 -32.44 12.52 1.75
N ILE A 476 -31.56 11.79 1.04
CA ILE A 476 -32.00 10.76 0.09
C ILE A 476 -32.70 9.61 0.83
N SER A 477 -32.19 9.23 1.99
CA SER A 477 -32.78 8.19 2.83
C SER A 477 -34.19 8.59 3.31
N HIS A 478 -34.38 9.85 3.69
CA HIS A 478 -35.66 10.38 4.14
C HIS A 478 -36.69 10.49 3.02
N GLU A 479 -36.28 10.54 1.74
CA GLU A 479 -37.21 10.50 0.60
C GLU A 479 -37.85 9.10 0.41
N THR A 480 -37.21 8.05 0.93
CA THR A 480 -37.60 6.65 0.70
C THR A 480 -38.03 5.90 1.95
N ALA A 481 -37.73 6.43 3.13
CA ALA A 481 -38.04 5.79 4.41
C ALA A 481 -38.45 6.84 5.48
N PRO A 482 -39.25 6.48 6.50
CA PRO A 482 -39.53 7.37 7.62
C PRO A 482 -38.25 7.79 8.35
N PRO A 483 -38.00 9.13 8.47
CA PRO A 483 -36.75 9.64 9.06
C PRO A 483 -36.46 9.09 10.45
N GLU A 484 -37.47 9.00 11.29
CA GLU A 484 -37.35 8.52 12.68
C GLU A 484 -36.77 7.10 12.75
N VAL A 485 -37.17 6.21 11.83
CA VAL A 485 -36.72 4.84 11.79
C VAL A 485 -35.32 4.74 11.18
N ILE A 486 -35.09 5.40 10.04
CA ILE A 486 -33.81 5.26 9.33
C ILE A 486 -32.68 5.98 10.06
N ASP A 487 -32.93 7.08 10.78
CA ASP A 487 -31.94 7.74 11.60
C ASP A 487 -31.63 6.95 12.89
N ALA A 488 -32.65 6.38 13.53
CA ALA A 488 -32.45 5.62 14.75
C ALA A 488 -31.78 4.26 14.50
N ALA A 489 -32.29 3.48 13.54
CA ALA A 489 -31.81 2.12 13.27
C ALA A 489 -30.67 2.08 12.24
N GLY A 490 -30.69 2.96 11.22
CA GLY A 490 -29.75 3.00 10.11
C GLY A 490 -28.69 4.09 10.21
N LYS A 491 -28.73 4.97 11.24
CA LYS A 491 -27.78 6.06 11.48
C LYS A 491 -27.49 6.94 10.25
N ALA A 492 -28.54 7.23 9.47
CA ALA A 492 -28.39 7.92 8.17
C ALA A 492 -27.64 9.25 8.26
N GLN A 493 -27.72 9.96 9.41
CA GLN A 493 -27.02 11.21 9.66
C GLN A 493 -25.50 11.05 9.85
N GLU A 494 -25.03 9.85 10.22
CA GLU A 494 -23.62 9.58 10.45
C GLU A 494 -22.88 9.19 9.16
N ILE A 495 -23.58 8.79 8.09
CA ILE A 495 -22.98 8.27 6.86
C ILE A 495 -22.33 9.41 6.07
N GLN A 496 -21.01 9.31 5.87
CA GLN A 496 -20.22 10.29 5.09
C GLN A 496 -20.09 9.90 3.62
N ALA A 497 -19.98 8.61 3.34
CA ALA A 497 -19.92 8.08 1.97
C ALA A 497 -20.66 6.73 1.87
N ASN A 498 -21.27 6.46 0.72
CA ASN A 498 -21.97 5.23 0.41
C ASN A 498 -21.54 4.67 -0.95
N LEU A 499 -21.29 3.37 -0.98
CA LEU A 499 -21.15 2.58 -2.19
C LEU A 499 -22.37 1.64 -2.28
N CYS A 500 -23.22 1.85 -3.29
CA CYS A 500 -24.38 1.01 -3.54
C CYS A 500 -24.13 0.12 -4.76
N LEU A 501 -24.16 -1.19 -4.56
CA LEU A 501 -23.98 -2.19 -5.62
C LEU A 501 -25.30 -2.95 -5.85
N PRO A 502 -25.96 -2.73 -7.00
CA PRO A 502 -27.10 -3.55 -7.41
C PRO A 502 -26.62 -4.98 -7.75
N ILE A 503 -27.42 -5.99 -7.40
CA ILE A 503 -27.14 -7.40 -7.68
C ILE A 503 -28.16 -7.92 -8.68
N PRO A 504 -27.87 -7.84 -10.00
CA PRO A 504 -28.80 -8.32 -11.03
C PRO A 504 -28.66 -9.82 -11.25
N TYR A 505 -29.77 -10.44 -11.63
CA TYR A 505 -29.82 -11.80 -12.13
C TYR A 505 -30.88 -11.92 -13.22
N LYS A 506 -30.49 -12.34 -14.43
CA LYS A 506 -31.37 -12.48 -15.60
C LYS A 506 -32.22 -11.23 -15.90
N GLY A 507 -31.63 -10.06 -15.76
CA GLY A 507 -32.27 -8.78 -16.07
C GLY A 507 -33.15 -8.18 -14.94
N GLU A 508 -33.27 -8.88 -13.80
CA GLU A 508 -33.93 -8.35 -12.59
C GLU A 508 -32.90 -8.02 -11.52
N VAL A 509 -33.05 -6.94 -10.78
CA VAL A 509 -32.23 -6.62 -9.62
C VAL A 509 -32.81 -7.35 -8.41
N LEU A 510 -32.10 -8.36 -7.91
CA LEU A 510 -32.52 -9.19 -6.79
C LEU A 510 -32.21 -8.57 -5.43
N ALA A 511 -31.17 -7.75 -5.36
CA ALA A 511 -30.72 -7.14 -4.11
C ALA A 511 -29.93 -5.87 -4.35
N TYR A 512 -29.72 -5.11 -3.28
CA TYR A 512 -28.78 -4.01 -3.20
C TYR A 512 -27.86 -4.22 -2.01
N LEU A 513 -26.54 -4.23 -2.28
CA LEU A 513 -25.50 -4.23 -1.26
C LEU A 513 -25.07 -2.78 -1.06
N ASN A 514 -25.30 -2.23 0.12
CA ASN A 514 -24.81 -0.93 0.53
C ASN A 514 -23.63 -1.08 1.46
N LEU A 515 -22.55 -0.36 1.17
CA LEU A 515 -21.35 -0.29 2.01
C LEU A 515 -21.13 1.18 2.35
N GLU A 516 -20.93 1.50 3.61
CA GLU A 516 -20.87 2.87 4.11
C GLU A 516 -19.56 3.14 4.84
N ASN A 517 -19.15 4.42 4.77
CA ASN A 517 -18.12 5.00 5.63
C ASN A 517 -18.73 6.11 6.48
N LEU A 518 -18.42 6.10 7.78
CA LEU A 518 -18.99 7.00 8.78
C LEU A 518 -18.09 8.20 9.11
N HIS A 519 -16.88 8.29 8.51
CA HIS A 519 -15.85 9.25 8.90
C HIS A 519 -15.25 10.05 7.74
N ASP A 520 -15.08 9.43 6.56
CA ASP A 520 -14.41 10.06 5.42
C ASP A 520 -15.36 10.13 4.20
N PRO A 521 -15.76 11.34 3.75
CA PRO A 521 -16.60 11.49 2.57
C PRO A 521 -15.92 11.04 1.27
N LYS A 522 -14.60 10.84 1.27
CA LYS A 522 -13.78 10.37 0.13
C LYS A 522 -13.24 8.96 0.34
N ALA A 523 -13.91 8.18 1.18
CA ALA A 523 -13.46 6.84 1.54
C ALA A 523 -13.44 5.85 0.37
N PHE A 524 -14.35 5.97 -0.59
CA PHE A 524 -14.48 5.06 -1.71
C PHE A 524 -13.87 5.61 -2.98
N GLY A 525 -13.26 4.72 -3.78
CA GLY A 525 -12.66 5.02 -5.06
C GLY A 525 -12.81 3.85 -6.03
N GLU A 526 -12.06 3.85 -7.13
CA GLU A 526 -12.10 2.78 -8.14
C GLU A 526 -11.72 1.42 -7.55
N ASP A 527 -10.73 1.38 -6.65
CA ASP A 527 -10.34 0.18 -5.89
C ASP A 527 -11.48 -0.40 -5.05
N SER A 528 -12.33 0.45 -4.48
CA SER A 528 -13.51 0.05 -3.73
C SER A 528 -14.59 -0.52 -4.64
N LEU A 529 -14.80 0.11 -5.82
CA LEU A 529 -15.75 -0.37 -6.84
C LEU A 529 -15.35 -1.75 -7.37
N GLU A 530 -14.08 -1.93 -7.72
CA GLU A 530 -13.55 -3.22 -8.16
C GLU A 530 -13.68 -4.28 -7.08
N ALA A 531 -13.32 -3.95 -5.84
CA ALA A 531 -13.45 -4.89 -4.72
C ALA A 531 -14.90 -5.30 -4.46
N ALA A 532 -15.86 -4.36 -4.51
CA ALA A 532 -17.27 -4.64 -4.30
C ALA A 532 -17.85 -5.57 -5.37
N ARG A 533 -17.44 -5.41 -6.64
CA ARG A 533 -17.89 -6.28 -7.76
C ARG A 533 -17.56 -7.75 -7.54
N PHE A 534 -16.50 -8.08 -6.80
CA PHE A 534 -16.18 -9.48 -6.45
C PHE A 534 -17.31 -10.18 -5.66
N PHE A 535 -18.12 -9.42 -4.92
CA PHE A 535 -19.23 -9.96 -4.13
C PHE A 535 -20.55 -10.06 -4.91
N ALA A 536 -20.65 -9.44 -6.09
CA ALA A 536 -21.87 -9.48 -6.90
C ALA A 536 -22.26 -10.91 -7.31
N THR A 537 -21.31 -11.70 -7.82
CA THR A 537 -21.54 -13.06 -8.30
C THR A 537 -21.93 -14.03 -7.15
N PRO A 538 -21.20 -14.08 -6.01
CA PRO A 538 -21.60 -14.89 -4.86
C PRO A 538 -23.00 -14.52 -4.35
N LEU A 539 -23.31 -13.24 -4.22
CA LEU A 539 -24.63 -12.77 -3.80
C LEU A 539 -25.71 -13.15 -4.80
N ALA A 540 -25.49 -12.94 -6.10
CA ALA A 540 -26.46 -13.33 -7.12
C ALA A 540 -26.73 -14.84 -7.10
N THR A 541 -25.70 -15.65 -6.92
CA THR A 541 -25.79 -17.11 -6.82
C THR A 541 -26.59 -17.50 -5.57
N LEU A 542 -26.24 -16.95 -4.39
CA LEU A 542 -26.93 -17.17 -3.14
C LEU A 542 -28.42 -16.85 -3.25
N LEU A 543 -28.76 -15.69 -3.80
CA LEU A 543 -30.14 -15.23 -3.96
C LEU A 543 -30.91 -16.11 -4.93
N HIS A 544 -30.27 -16.55 -6.00
CA HIS A 544 -30.88 -17.49 -6.95
C HIS A 544 -31.15 -18.85 -6.32
N GLU A 545 -30.20 -19.41 -5.60
CA GLU A 545 -30.35 -20.67 -4.87
C GLU A 545 -31.47 -20.59 -3.83
N SER A 546 -31.49 -19.51 -3.02
CA SER A 546 -32.55 -19.28 -2.03
C SER A 546 -33.95 -19.23 -2.69
N ARG A 547 -34.08 -18.45 -3.78
CA ARG A 547 -35.33 -18.33 -4.53
C ARG A 547 -35.76 -19.66 -5.16
N THR A 548 -34.82 -20.37 -5.79
CA THR A 548 -35.07 -21.67 -6.43
C THR A 548 -35.50 -22.70 -5.41
N ARG A 549 -34.82 -22.75 -4.26
CA ARG A 549 -35.18 -23.65 -3.15
C ARG A 549 -36.57 -23.35 -2.63
N LYS A 550 -36.92 -22.08 -2.40
CA LYS A 550 -38.27 -21.67 -1.96
C LYS A 550 -39.32 -22.11 -2.96
N LEU A 551 -39.10 -21.91 -4.26
CA LEU A 551 -40.02 -22.34 -5.33
C LEU A 551 -40.13 -23.86 -5.39
N LEU A 552 -39.06 -24.61 -5.22
CA LEU A 552 -39.09 -26.07 -5.19
C LEU A 552 -39.83 -26.60 -3.94
N GLU A 553 -39.62 -25.98 -2.79
CA GLU A 553 -40.34 -26.32 -1.55
C GLU A 553 -41.82 -26.03 -1.70
N GLU A 554 -42.22 -24.87 -2.24
CA GLU A 554 -43.62 -24.55 -2.51
C GLU A 554 -44.24 -25.53 -3.51
N ALA A 555 -43.55 -25.84 -4.61
CA ALA A 555 -44.01 -26.82 -5.59
C ALA A 555 -44.10 -28.24 -5.01
N ALA A 556 -43.16 -28.60 -4.12
CA ALA A 556 -43.18 -29.92 -3.46
C ALA A 556 -44.31 -30.09 -2.42
N LEU A 557 -44.82 -28.98 -1.88
CA LEU A 557 -45.86 -28.95 -0.83
C LEU A 557 -47.22 -28.53 -1.36
N THR A 558 -47.36 -28.17 -2.63
CA THR A 558 -48.62 -27.71 -3.23
C THR A 558 -49.12 -28.73 -4.26
N ASP A 559 -50.40 -28.93 -4.35
CA ASP A 559 -51.07 -29.69 -5.41
C ASP A 559 -51.18 -28.81 -6.68
N PRO A 560 -50.61 -29.21 -7.82
CA PRO A 560 -50.53 -28.36 -9.02
C PRO A 560 -51.93 -28.12 -9.67
N LEU A 561 -52.91 -28.97 -9.42
CA LEU A 561 -54.25 -28.81 -9.99
C LEU A 561 -55.11 -27.83 -9.19
N THR A 562 -55.13 -28.00 -7.88
CA THR A 562 -56.06 -27.25 -7.00
C THR A 562 -55.42 -26.05 -6.30
N GLY A 563 -54.07 -25.92 -6.33
CA GLY A 563 -53.34 -24.90 -5.57
C GLY A 563 -53.40 -25.06 -4.03
N LEU A 564 -54.04 -26.12 -3.55
CA LEU A 564 -54.05 -26.45 -2.11
C LEU A 564 -52.73 -27.10 -1.69
N PRO A 565 -52.34 -27.01 -0.41
CA PRO A 565 -51.27 -27.85 0.14
C PRO A 565 -51.58 -29.34 -0.10
N ASN A 566 -50.56 -30.07 -0.53
CA ASN A 566 -50.69 -31.51 -0.85
C ASN A 566 -50.56 -32.40 0.40
N ARG A 567 -50.57 -33.71 0.21
CA ARG A 567 -50.43 -34.71 1.27
C ARG A 567 -49.12 -34.54 2.07
N ARG A 568 -48.00 -34.23 1.40
CA ARG A 568 -46.72 -34.02 2.11
C ARG A 568 -46.78 -32.79 3.02
N ALA A 569 -47.45 -31.75 2.58
CA ALA A 569 -47.68 -30.56 3.39
C ALA A 569 -48.56 -30.90 4.60
N PHE A 570 -49.60 -31.73 4.39
CA PHE A 570 -50.47 -32.20 5.49
C PHE A 570 -49.66 -32.95 6.56
N ASP A 571 -48.86 -33.92 6.17
CA ASP A 571 -48.05 -34.74 7.12
C ASP A 571 -47.13 -33.83 7.96
N ARG A 572 -46.45 -32.89 7.32
CA ARG A 572 -45.58 -31.91 8.00
C ARG A 572 -46.37 -31.01 8.97
N PHE A 573 -47.43 -30.37 8.49
CA PHE A 573 -48.24 -29.49 9.33
C PHE A 573 -48.93 -30.21 10.48
N LEU A 574 -49.37 -31.43 10.28
CA LEU A 574 -49.98 -32.25 11.35
C LEU A 574 -48.95 -32.54 12.46
N GLU A 575 -47.74 -32.92 12.10
CA GLU A 575 -46.67 -33.18 13.07
C GLU A 575 -46.30 -31.93 13.88
N GLU A 576 -46.14 -30.79 13.19
CA GLU A 576 -45.83 -29.50 13.82
C GLU A 576 -46.97 -29.07 14.78
N GLU A 577 -48.21 -29.19 14.33
CA GLU A 577 -49.39 -28.72 15.06
C GLU A 577 -49.72 -29.64 16.25
N LEU A 578 -49.45 -30.95 16.13
CA LEU A 578 -49.53 -31.88 17.26
C LEU A 578 -48.57 -31.51 18.39
N LYS A 579 -47.29 -31.23 18.03
CA LYS A 579 -46.29 -30.78 19.01
C LYS A 579 -46.70 -29.47 19.70
N ARG A 580 -47.30 -28.53 18.94
CA ARG A 580 -47.81 -27.28 19.49
C ARG A 580 -49.02 -27.51 20.41
N ALA A 581 -49.99 -28.33 19.98
CA ALA A 581 -51.18 -28.64 20.75
C ALA A 581 -50.82 -29.31 22.08
N GLU A 582 -49.88 -30.26 22.06
CA GLU A 582 -49.35 -30.89 23.27
C GLU A 582 -48.65 -29.88 24.21
N ARG A 583 -47.81 -29.03 23.64
CA ARG A 583 -47.06 -28.05 24.44
C ARG A 583 -47.92 -26.99 25.11
N TYR A 584 -48.95 -26.50 24.38
CA TYR A 584 -49.80 -25.40 24.84
C TYR A 584 -51.18 -25.84 25.34
N GLY A 585 -51.50 -27.12 25.29
CA GLY A 585 -52.72 -27.69 25.89
C GLY A 585 -54.03 -27.34 25.18
N TYR A 586 -53.99 -27.10 23.86
CA TYR A 586 -55.21 -26.80 23.11
C TYR A 586 -55.68 -27.96 22.25
N PRO A 587 -57.03 -28.08 21.98
CA PRO A 587 -57.58 -29.14 21.17
C PRO A 587 -57.21 -28.98 19.70
N LEU A 588 -56.86 -30.08 19.03
CA LEU A 588 -56.63 -30.15 17.58
C LEU A 588 -57.59 -31.15 16.99
N ALA A 589 -58.34 -30.83 15.95
CA ALA A 589 -59.20 -31.69 15.22
C ALA A 589 -58.80 -31.87 13.77
N LEU A 590 -59.09 -32.99 13.20
CA LEU A 590 -58.88 -33.39 11.81
C LEU A 590 -60.21 -33.81 11.16
N ALA A 591 -60.46 -33.33 9.95
CA ALA A 591 -61.50 -33.89 9.08
C ALA A 591 -60.88 -34.41 7.79
N VAL A 592 -61.35 -35.57 7.36
CA VAL A 592 -61.05 -36.13 6.03
C VAL A 592 -62.36 -36.15 5.25
N MET A 593 -62.33 -35.71 4.01
CA MET A 593 -63.46 -35.50 3.12
C MET A 593 -63.24 -36.27 1.83
N ASP A 594 -64.23 -36.98 1.33
CA ASP A 594 -64.23 -37.68 0.07
C ASP A 594 -65.41 -37.20 -0.79
N LEU A 595 -65.18 -37.01 -2.09
CA LEU A 595 -66.16 -36.49 -3.05
C LEU A 595 -67.00 -37.67 -3.58
N LYS A 596 -68.20 -37.84 -2.98
CA LYS A 596 -69.09 -38.90 -3.39
C LYS A 596 -69.56 -38.81 -4.83
N GLY A 597 -69.31 -39.85 -5.63
CA GLY A 597 -69.72 -39.87 -7.04
C GLY A 597 -68.76 -39.27 -8.03
N PHE A 598 -67.61 -38.75 -7.58
CA PHE A 598 -66.56 -38.07 -8.43
C PHE A 598 -66.11 -39.01 -9.57
N LYS A 599 -65.91 -40.28 -9.33
CA LYS A 599 -65.56 -41.27 -10.39
C LYS A 599 -66.59 -41.28 -11.52
N GLN A 600 -67.90 -41.16 -11.23
CA GLN A 600 -68.89 -41.08 -12.30
C GLN A 600 -68.81 -39.82 -13.13
N VAL A 601 -68.44 -38.69 -12.56
CA VAL A 601 -68.17 -37.47 -13.28
C VAL A 601 -67.00 -37.65 -14.21
N HIS A 602 -65.94 -38.29 -13.74
CA HIS A 602 -64.74 -38.61 -14.53
C HIS A 602 -65.05 -39.54 -15.72
N ASP A 603 -65.80 -40.62 -15.42
CA ASP A 603 -66.10 -41.63 -16.42
C ASP A 603 -67.11 -41.16 -17.51
N ARG A 604 -68.04 -40.26 -17.14
CA ARG A 604 -69.08 -39.75 -18.05
C ARG A 604 -68.71 -38.46 -18.79
N LEU A 605 -68.03 -37.54 -18.14
CA LEU A 605 -67.78 -36.20 -18.63
C LEU A 605 -66.31 -35.95 -19.01
N GLY A 606 -65.45 -36.94 -18.73
CA GLY A 606 -64.02 -36.86 -19.04
C GLY A 606 -63.18 -36.19 -17.98
N HIS A 607 -61.87 -36.40 -18.06
CA HIS A 607 -60.88 -35.93 -17.06
C HIS A 607 -60.86 -34.41 -16.90
N ALA A 608 -61.01 -33.64 -17.98
CA ALA A 608 -60.97 -32.17 -17.97
C ALA A 608 -62.12 -31.57 -17.11
N VAL A 609 -63.31 -32.22 -17.13
CA VAL A 609 -64.46 -31.80 -16.31
C VAL A 609 -64.26 -32.19 -14.85
N GLY A 610 -63.64 -33.37 -14.60
CA GLY A 610 -63.26 -33.78 -13.26
C GLY A 610 -62.20 -32.83 -12.63
N ASP A 611 -61.20 -32.44 -13.38
CA ASP A 611 -60.19 -31.48 -12.93
C ASP A 611 -60.80 -30.11 -12.60
N LEU A 612 -61.69 -29.59 -13.44
CA LEU A 612 -62.44 -28.36 -13.17
C LEU A 612 -63.29 -28.47 -11.89
N ALA A 613 -63.92 -29.61 -11.66
CA ALA A 613 -64.70 -29.88 -10.46
C ALA A 613 -63.81 -29.85 -9.20
N LEU A 614 -62.64 -30.51 -9.22
CA LEU A 614 -61.67 -30.46 -8.13
C LEU A 614 -61.18 -29.06 -7.83
N MET A 615 -60.91 -28.24 -8.86
CA MET A 615 -60.53 -26.82 -8.68
C MET A 615 -61.66 -26.04 -8.01
N LYS A 616 -62.92 -26.23 -8.44
CA LYS A 616 -64.05 -25.52 -7.83
C LYS A 616 -64.31 -25.96 -6.37
N VAL A 617 -64.12 -27.23 -6.07
CA VAL A 617 -64.17 -27.72 -4.68
C VAL A 617 -63.11 -27.05 -3.81
N ALA A 618 -61.88 -26.98 -4.33
CA ALA A 618 -60.79 -26.34 -3.62
C ALA A 618 -61.06 -24.84 -3.38
N GLU A 619 -61.57 -24.12 -4.35
CA GLU A 619 -61.99 -22.73 -4.22
C GLU A 619 -63.11 -22.56 -3.16
N ALA A 620 -64.13 -23.44 -3.17
CA ALA A 620 -65.21 -23.40 -2.20
C ALA A 620 -64.71 -23.65 -0.78
N LEU A 621 -63.86 -24.64 -0.59
CA LEU A 621 -63.20 -24.93 0.69
C LEU A 621 -62.34 -23.78 1.18
N GLN A 622 -61.55 -23.17 0.31
CA GLN A 622 -60.72 -22.02 0.65
C GLN A 622 -61.53 -20.79 1.06
N ARG A 623 -62.66 -20.54 0.43
CA ARG A 623 -63.57 -19.44 0.75
C ARG A 623 -64.17 -19.57 2.14
N GLU A 624 -64.50 -20.77 2.52
CA GLU A 624 -65.22 -21.09 3.80
C GLU A 624 -64.27 -21.30 4.98
N LYS A 625 -62.94 -21.45 4.74
CA LYS A 625 -61.99 -21.68 5.84
C LYS A 625 -61.82 -20.46 6.74
N ARG A 626 -61.63 -20.67 8.04
CA ARG A 626 -61.23 -19.63 8.98
C ARG A 626 -59.71 -19.39 8.88
N ASN A 627 -59.26 -18.24 9.39
CA ASN A 627 -57.84 -17.86 9.33
C ASN A 627 -56.88 -18.87 10.01
N GLY A 628 -57.34 -19.68 10.94
CA GLY A 628 -56.56 -20.74 11.62
C GLY A 628 -56.66 -22.11 10.97
N ASP A 629 -57.70 -22.36 10.13
CA ASP A 629 -57.92 -23.67 9.53
C ASP A 629 -56.94 -23.88 8.36
N ARG A 630 -56.50 -25.14 8.18
CA ARG A 630 -55.66 -25.57 7.07
C ARG A 630 -56.39 -26.62 6.25
N ILE A 631 -56.47 -26.44 4.93
CA ILE A 631 -57.09 -27.37 4.01
C ILE A 631 -56.04 -27.92 3.06
N PHE A 632 -56.14 -29.21 2.76
CA PHE A 632 -55.19 -29.95 1.97
C PHE A 632 -55.91 -30.82 0.94
N ARG A 633 -55.32 -31.06 -0.22
CA ARG A 633 -55.70 -32.14 -1.11
C ARG A 633 -54.92 -33.40 -0.72
N TRP A 634 -55.62 -34.42 -0.19
CA TRP A 634 -54.97 -35.63 0.28
C TRP A 634 -54.53 -36.54 -0.89
N GLY A 635 -55.35 -36.66 -1.93
CA GLY A 635 -55.07 -37.38 -3.16
C GLY A 635 -56.36 -37.73 -3.91
N GLY A 636 -56.32 -37.80 -5.26
CA GLY A 636 -57.50 -38.06 -6.07
C GLY A 636 -58.61 -37.05 -5.78
N ASP A 637 -59.74 -37.56 -5.25
CA ASP A 637 -60.94 -36.82 -4.82
C ASP A 637 -61.01 -36.59 -3.30
N GLU A 638 -59.97 -36.90 -2.56
CA GLU A 638 -59.90 -36.76 -1.11
C GLU A 638 -59.28 -35.42 -0.68
N PHE A 639 -59.90 -34.80 0.32
CA PHE A 639 -59.43 -33.55 0.95
C PHE A 639 -59.30 -33.75 2.45
N ALA A 640 -58.39 -33.02 3.08
CA ALA A 640 -58.23 -33.03 4.54
C ALA A 640 -58.26 -31.58 5.07
N ALA A 641 -58.73 -31.44 6.31
CA ALA A 641 -58.72 -30.14 7.01
C ALA A 641 -58.20 -30.31 8.43
N LEU A 642 -57.27 -29.47 8.85
CA LEU A 642 -56.77 -29.35 10.24
C LEU A 642 -57.39 -28.12 10.90
N PHE A 643 -57.86 -28.28 12.13
CA PHE A 643 -58.55 -27.28 12.93
C PHE A 643 -57.79 -27.07 14.26
N PRO A 644 -56.79 -26.19 14.32
CA PRO A 644 -56.16 -25.83 15.58
C PRO A 644 -57.14 -25.13 16.52
N HIS A 645 -56.91 -25.26 17.82
CA HIS A 645 -57.76 -24.65 18.87
C HIS A 645 -59.26 -25.05 18.78
N THR A 646 -59.57 -26.21 18.18
CA THR A 646 -60.93 -26.58 17.86
C THR A 646 -61.19 -28.01 18.34
N GLY A 647 -62.18 -28.17 19.21
CA GLY A 647 -62.65 -29.48 19.67
C GLY A 647 -63.63 -30.14 18.69
N LYS A 648 -64.07 -31.38 18.98
CA LYS A 648 -64.91 -32.23 18.13
C LYS A 648 -66.15 -31.52 17.59
N GLU A 649 -66.87 -30.80 18.44
CA GLU A 649 -68.13 -30.12 18.03
C GLU A 649 -67.89 -29.00 17.07
N GLY A 650 -66.80 -28.23 17.30
CA GLY A 650 -66.40 -27.15 16.40
C GLY A 650 -65.95 -27.64 15.02
N ALA A 651 -65.20 -28.74 15.01
CA ALA A 651 -64.78 -29.40 13.78
C ALA A 651 -65.95 -29.97 12.97
N LEU A 652 -66.96 -30.60 13.64
CA LEU A 652 -68.18 -31.05 12.98
C LEU A 652 -68.93 -29.85 12.32
N LYS A 653 -69.11 -28.75 13.02
CA LYS A 653 -69.75 -27.54 12.44
C LYS A 653 -68.97 -27.03 11.23
N ALA A 654 -67.63 -27.02 11.25
CA ALA A 654 -66.80 -26.63 10.12
C ALA A 654 -66.93 -27.63 8.96
N ALA A 655 -66.92 -28.95 9.23
CA ALA A 655 -67.08 -29.97 8.20
C ALA A 655 -68.46 -29.87 7.50
N PHE A 656 -69.52 -29.63 8.23
CA PHE A 656 -70.87 -29.41 7.65
C PHE A 656 -70.90 -28.12 6.80
N ARG A 657 -70.25 -27.08 7.21
CA ARG A 657 -70.12 -25.85 6.42
C ARG A 657 -69.39 -26.12 5.11
N TYR A 658 -68.32 -26.88 5.14
CA TYR A 658 -67.55 -27.23 3.93
C TYR A 658 -68.39 -28.13 3.00
N ALA A 659 -69.10 -29.13 3.53
CA ALA A 659 -69.96 -29.96 2.73
C ALA A 659 -71.04 -29.13 1.99
N ARG A 660 -71.69 -28.18 2.69
CA ARG A 660 -72.70 -27.29 2.06
C ARG A 660 -72.03 -26.38 0.99
N ALA A 661 -70.84 -25.92 1.22
CA ALA A 661 -70.15 -25.09 0.26
C ALA A 661 -69.76 -25.85 -1.03
N ILE A 662 -69.49 -27.14 -0.91
CA ILE A 662 -69.21 -28.01 -2.05
C ILE A 662 -70.49 -28.34 -2.81
N GLU A 663 -71.60 -28.53 -2.11
CA GLU A 663 -72.93 -28.82 -2.69
C GLU A 663 -73.57 -27.59 -3.39
N ALA A 664 -73.23 -26.38 -2.95
CA ALA A 664 -73.82 -25.12 -3.47
C ALA A 664 -73.62 -24.90 -4.99
N PRO A 665 -72.50 -25.27 -5.63
CA PRO A 665 -72.34 -25.16 -7.07
C PRO A 665 -73.23 -26.06 -7.91
N CYS A 666 -73.92 -27.06 -7.31
CA CYS A 666 -74.86 -27.92 -8.01
C CYS A 666 -76.10 -27.22 -8.56
N SER A 667 -76.38 -26.00 -8.09
CA SER A 667 -77.44 -25.11 -8.65
C SER A 667 -77.13 -24.55 -10.01
N GLU A 668 -75.88 -24.59 -10.48
CA GLU A 668 -75.42 -24.06 -11.77
C GLU A 668 -75.15 -25.14 -12.83
N GLY A 669 -75.61 -26.40 -12.62
CA GLY A 669 -75.53 -27.46 -13.64
C GLY A 669 -74.36 -28.44 -13.59
N LEU A 670 -73.47 -28.34 -12.61
CA LEU A 670 -72.43 -29.32 -12.29
C LEU A 670 -72.66 -29.86 -10.91
N CYS A 671 -73.50 -30.93 -10.78
CA CYS A 671 -73.70 -31.67 -9.53
C CYS A 671 -72.59 -32.68 -9.30
N LEU A 672 -71.84 -32.49 -8.22
CA LEU A 672 -70.94 -33.46 -7.61
C LEU A 672 -71.66 -34.20 -6.49
#